data_4bb42e0ddfdbab56beafa256d5e1bc39
#
_entry.id   4bb42e0ddfdbab56beafa256d5e1bc39
#
_cell.length_a   1.000
_cell.length_b   1.000
_cell.length_c   1.000
_cell.angle_alpha   90.00
_cell.angle_beta   90.00
_cell.angle_gamma   90.00
#
_symmetry.space_group_name_H-M   'P 1'
#
loop_
_entity.id
_entity.type
_entity.pdbx_description
1 polymer ?
#
loop_
_entity_poly.entity_id
_entity_poly.type
_entity_poly.pdbx_seq_one_letter_code
_entity_poly.pdbx_strand_id
1 'polypeptide(L)'
;MAAPKPVVVRNRDEVKAKLLSAVTTLGGARIHVLHGLGGCGKTTLARFVFDETVDGHAVEGFWVNTASRSALRAGMLSVAAERGATVAELEAVHRGHRPAADLVWGYLDRPGTPWVLVMDNADDPGVLDGGWIRPSRYGTVLVTTRQGQSPVWADAELHHIGLLPPQDAALVLSDLAPSTGSDEEALELAQAVGRLPLALMLVGSQLSDQLLEAVTMADFRRRLAHEPSVQIDNGSVPWDSDLRRTLGSTWQLSLDALAERGLPEAGTLMRLFSCFAPDPLPISLIRPGGLEAAGLGRLETPLSSSRVEACLRGLVGQALVLVEDFPGRGGERPTRIVQLHALVLDTVFGGIPARMRAPLLAAACALFLRALPEEVPTPAGDRMRNMMVPHAVQLLRNAEAEGGEDVVATALTSARRLRDDLMERGEELTVHPLAQLVVDVARRNVPADDPVFLEDQHQLARTLFWADDHDAAISLHREVLTRRERILGADSPDTLRSAHELFFGLYLLGDWPAAERTIRRAAEGRERVLGEGHPDTLHSRGLLAEVLCRIGDQEENVRISEEICEVSERVLGAEHPITISSTLTRAFVLDEVGRPADAEGPARRALEGCRRVHGEQHWLAMASANRLAMVLRGLGQWEEAQQLAEEVLGVRQSMLGDEHHLTLLIRIELVRIAFVAGRMEEAVQKGRETLAACRRVYGEDHQETIDCLTALRAAEAAAQ
;
A
#
# COMPACT_ATOMS: atom_id res chain seq x y z
N MET A 1 -11.65 12.77 -29.62
CA MET A 1 -12.25 13.61 -28.58
C MET A 1 -11.50 14.92 -28.57
N ALA A 2 -12.20 16.08 -28.53
CA ALA A 2 -11.51 17.35 -28.34
C ALA A 2 -10.86 17.32 -26.96
N ALA A 3 -9.61 17.74 -26.88
CA ALA A 3 -8.91 17.90 -25.61
C ALA A 3 -9.77 18.74 -24.66
N PRO A 4 -9.86 18.38 -23.36
CA PRO A 4 -10.57 19.23 -22.42
C PRO A 4 -9.97 20.63 -22.50
N LYS A 5 -10.84 21.65 -22.56
CA LYS A 5 -10.39 23.04 -22.54
C LYS A 5 -9.54 23.25 -21.29
N PRO A 6 -8.39 23.95 -21.42
CA PRO A 6 -7.54 24.19 -20.26
C PRO A 6 -8.37 24.89 -19.17
N VAL A 7 -8.40 24.30 -17.98
CA VAL A 7 -9.10 24.87 -16.83
C VAL A 7 -8.40 26.17 -16.45
N VAL A 8 -9.03 27.31 -16.70
CA VAL A 8 -8.50 28.62 -16.32
C VAL A 8 -8.60 28.74 -14.80
N VAL A 9 -7.49 28.63 -14.09
CA VAL A 9 -7.40 28.81 -12.64
C VAL A 9 -7.44 30.34 -12.36
N ARG A 10 -8.62 30.85 -11.96
CA ARG A 10 -8.81 32.29 -11.68
C ARG A 10 -8.56 32.64 -10.22
N ASN A 11 -8.10 33.88 -9.99
CA ASN A 11 -7.87 34.48 -8.65
C ASN A 11 -6.99 33.63 -7.72
N ARG A 12 -5.92 33.06 -8.26
CA ARG A 12 -4.91 32.31 -7.51
C ARG A 12 -3.49 32.72 -7.90
N ASP A 13 -3.34 33.92 -8.54
CA ASP A 13 -2.10 34.31 -9.20
C ASP A 13 -0.95 34.50 -8.20
N GLU A 14 -1.23 35.02 -7.01
CA GLU A 14 -0.24 35.14 -5.93
C GLU A 14 0.24 33.77 -5.45
N VAL A 15 -0.69 32.85 -5.16
CA VAL A 15 -0.35 31.50 -4.71
C VAL A 15 0.33 30.71 -5.84
N LYS A 16 -0.14 30.83 -7.08
CA LYS A 16 0.51 30.24 -8.26
C LYS A 16 1.97 30.70 -8.39
N ALA A 17 2.20 32.02 -8.40
CA ALA A 17 3.54 32.58 -8.54
C ALA A 17 4.47 32.10 -7.43
N LYS A 18 3.94 32.03 -6.19
CA LYS A 18 4.71 31.56 -5.04
C LYS A 18 5.06 30.09 -5.15
N LEU A 19 4.13 29.23 -5.52
CA LEU A 19 4.37 27.79 -5.70
C LEU A 19 5.29 27.51 -6.88
N LEU A 20 5.11 28.18 -8.02
CA LEU A 20 6.01 28.06 -9.18
C LEU A 20 7.44 28.49 -8.81
N SER A 21 7.58 29.60 -8.08
CA SER A 21 8.88 30.05 -7.58
C SER A 21 9.49 29.04 -6.61
N ALA A 22 8.72 28.45 -5.72
CA ALA A 22 9.20 27.44 -4.76
C ALA A 22 9.74 26.17 -5.42
N VAL A 23 9.12 25.75 -6.54
CA VAL A 23 9.56 24.57 -7.30
C VAL A 23 10.78 24.89 -8.18
N THR A 24 10.82 26.08 -8.82
CA THR A 24 11.85 26.44 -9.78
C THR A 24 13.11 27.06 -9.15
N THR A 25 12.96 27.73 -8.00
CA THR A 25 14.09 28.33 -7.27
C THR A 25 14.41 27.52 -6.02
N LEU A 26 15.61 26.99 -5.92
CA LEU A 26 16.05 26.13 -4.81
C LEU A 26 16.19 26.86 -3.45
N GLY A 27 15.31 27.84 -3.13
CA GLY A 27 15.29 28.62 -1.89
C GLY A 27 13.91 28.70 -1.23
N GLY A 28 13.81 28.74 0.10
CA GLY A 28 12.58 28.91 0.84
C GLY A 28 12.00 27.62 1.46
N ALA A 29 10.72 27.63 1.86
CA ALA A 29 10.02 26.46 2.37
C ALA A 29 9.97 25.34 1.32
N ARG A 30 10.09 24.11 1.77
CA ARG A 30 10.17 22.93 0.89
C ARG A 30 8.91 22.10 0.90
N ILE A 31 8.02 22.37 1.83
CA ILE A 31 6.72 21.73 1.97
C ILE A 31 5.66 22.82 1.92
N HIS A 32 4.77 22.74 0.95
CA HIS A 32 3.64 23.67 0.80
C HIS A 32 2.33 22.89 0.92
N VAL A 33 1.43 23.35 1.78
CA VAL A 33 0.15 22.71 2.04
C VAL A 33 -0.99 23.59 1.53
N LEU A 34 -1.71 23.12 0.53
CA LEU A 34 -2.93 23.72 0.01
C LEU A 34 -4.11 23.20 0.82
N HIS A 35 -4.69 24.02 1.68
CA HIS A 35 -5.79 23.60 2.52
C HIS A 35 -7.06 24.42 2.31
N GLY A 36 -8.22 23.82 2.54
CA GLY A 36 -9.51 24.48 2.37
C GLY A 36 -10.62 23.48 2.07
N LEU A 37 -11.80 23.98 1.78
CA LEU A 37 -13.00 23.18 1.51
C LEU A 37 -12.82 22.16 0.38
N GLY A 38 -13.62 21.08 0.42
CA GLY A 38 -13.74 20.17 -0.73
C GLY A 38 -14.30 20.93 -1.94
N GLY A 39 -13.76 20.68 -3.14
CA GLY A 39 -14.21 21.32 -4.37
C GLY A 39 -13.78 22.77 -4.58
N CYS A 40 -12.97 23.38 -3.69
CA CYS A 40 -12.48 24.75 -3.84
C CYS A 40 -11.32 24.92 -4.84
N GLY A 41 -10.84 23.82 -5.46
CA GLY A 41 -9.83 23.83 -6.50
C GLY A 41 -8.39 23.60 -6.06
N LYS A 42 -8.14 23.00 -4.88
CA LYS A 42 -6.79 22.65 -4.37
C LYS A 42 -6.02 21.75 -5.34
N THR A 43 -6.61 20.61 -5.69
CA THR A 43 -6.04 19.65 -6.64
C THR A 43 -5.83 20.27 -8.03
N THR A 44 -6.77 21.11 -8.49
CA THR A 44 -6.65 21.83 -9.76
C THR A 44 -5.46 22.81 -9.74
N LEU A 45 -5.26 23.52 -8.64
CA LEU A 45 -4.11 24.41 -8.47
C LEU A 45 -2.79 23.64 -8.40
N ALA A 46 -2.76 22.54 -7.65
CA ALA A 46 -1.59 21.65 -7.58
C ALA A 46 -1.25 21.08 -8.96
N ARG A 47 -2.27 20.64 -9.73
CA ARG A 47 -2.10 20.14 -11.10
C ARG A 47 -1.54 21.21 -12.03
N PHE A 48 -2.07 22.42 -11.97
CA PHE A 48 -1.57 23.54 -12.76
C PHE A 48 -0.08 23.79 -12.50
N VAL A 49 0.34 23.85 -11.21
CA VAL A 49 1.75 24.04 -10.85
C VAL A 49 2.61 22.86 -11.30
N PHE A 50 2.11 21.65 -11.15
CA PHE A 50 2.78 20.41 -11.58
C PHE A 50 3.03 20.41 -13.09
N ASP A 51 2.00 20.60 -13.90
CA ASP A 51 2.08 20.57 -15.36
C ASP A 51 3.01 21.69 -15.88
N GLU A 52 2.87 22.92 -15.36
CA GLU A 52 3.73 24.06 -15.74
C GLU A 52 5.20 23.85 -15.41
N THR A 53 5.50 23.18 -14.28
CA THR A 53 6.89 22.95 -13.87
C THR A 53 7.53 21.74 -14.56
N VAL A 54 6.78 20.69 -14.80
CA VAL A 54 7.28 19.48 -15.49
C VAL A 54 7.46 19.74 -16.98
N ASP A 55 6.49 20.39 -17.64
CA ASP A 55 6.54 20.66 -19.09
C ASP A 55 7.50 21.80 -19.44
N GLY A 56 7.63 22.82 -18.54
CA GLY A 56 8.36 24.05 -18.83
C GLY A 56 9.77 24.14 -18.26
N HIS A 57 10.18 23.39 -17.25
CA HIS A 57 11.34 23.70 -16.42
C HIS A 57 12.31 22.55 -16.15
N ALA A 58 12.26 21.45 -16.89
CA ALA A 58 13.12 20.26 -16.68
C ALA A 58 13.13 19.77 -15.22
N VAL A 59 11.95 19.75 -14.57
CA VAL A 59 11.71 19.24 -13.23
C VAL A 59 11.06 17.88 -13.34
N GLU A 60 11.52 16.90 -12.57
CA GLU A 60 10.82 15.60 -12.50
C GLU A 60 9.55 15.73 -11.66
N GLY A 61 8.44 15.22 -12.14
CA GLY A 61 7.14 15.31 -11.47
C GLY A 61 6.66 13.96 -10.94
N PHE A 62 6.23 13.93 -9.67
CA PHE A 62 5.62 12.76 -9.04
C PHE A 62 4.27 13.14 -8.44
N TRP A 63 3.25 12.30 -8.69
CA TRP A 63 1.91 12.51 -8.16
C TRP A 63 1.45 11.29 -7.37
N VAL A 64 1.19 11.47 -6.08
CA VAL A 64 0.82 10.41 -5.14
C VAL A 64 -0.52 10.73 -4.50
N ASN A 65 -1.45 9.78 -4.56
CA ASN A 65 -2.70 9.86 -3.81
C ASN A 65 -2.44 9.46 -2.35
N THR A 66 -2.88 10.31 -1.42
CA THR A 66 -2.68 10.14 0.03
C THR A 66 -3.98 9.94 0.80
N ALA A 67 -5.06 9.58 0.13
CA ALA A 67 -6.36 9.33 0.75
C ALA A 67 -6.35 8.14 1.73
N SER A 68 -5.39 7.22 1.60
CA SER A 68 -5.20 6.09 2.51
C SER A 68 -3.71 5.73 2.66
N ARG A 69 -3.35 5.04 3.76
CA ARG A 69 -1.97 4.57 3.98
C ARG A 69 -1.48 3.63 2.87
N SER A 70 -2.36 2.78 2.34
CA SER A 70 -2.03 1.86 1.26
C SER A 70 -1.77 2.60 -0.06
N ALA A 71 -2.60 3.58 -0.42
CA ALA A 71 -2.42 4.40 -1.62
C ALA A 71 -1.13 5.23 -1.53
N LEU A 72 -0.88 5.88 -0.38
CA LEU A 72 0.36 6.62 -0.12
C LEU A 72 1.57 5.70 -0.28
N ARG A 73 1.60 4.56 0.43
CA ARG A 73 2.73 3.62 0.38
C ARG A 73 3.00 3.14 -1.05
N ALA A 74 1.97 2.68 -1.76
CA ALA A 74 2.10 2.21 -3.13
C ALA A 74 2.61 3.31 -4.08
N GLY A 75 2.06 4.53 -3.98
CA GLY A 75 2.48 5.67 -4.78
C GLY A 75 3.94 6.07 -4.49
N MET A 76 4.32 6.15 -3.23
CA MET A 76 5.69 6.51 -2.84
C MET A 76 6.72 5.45 -3.24
N LEU A 77 6.40 4.16 -3.14
CA LEU A 77 7.28 3.10 -3.65
C LEU A 77 7.41 3.16 -5.19
N SER A 78 6.35 3.59 -5.89
CA SER A 78 6.43 3.89 -7.32
C SER A 78 7.45 4.99 -7.61
N VAL A 79 7.44 6.07 -6.83
CA VAL A 79 8.41 7.17 -6.93
C VAL A 79 9.84 6.64 -6.75
N ALA A 80 10.10 5.80 -5.73
CA ALA A 80 11.41 5.19 -5.55
C ALA A 80 11.85 4.35 -6.75
N ALA A 81 10.94 3.55 -7.32
CA ALA A 81 11.21 2.73 -8.50
C ALA A 81 11.53 3.58 -9.74
N GLU A 82 10.79 4.68 -9.96
CA GLU A 82 11.05 5.63 -11.05
C GLU A 82 12.40 6.33 -10.89
N ARG A 83 12.83 6.58 -9.65
CA ARG A 83 14.16 7.13 -9.31
C ARG A 83 15.27 6.07 -9.30
N GLY A 84 14.99 4.84 -9.71
CA GLY A 84 15.97 3.78 -9.92
C GLY A 84 16.16 2.81 -8.74
N ALA A 85 15.19 2.71 -7.81
CA ALA A 85 15.22 1.65 -6.81
C ALA A 85 15.11 0.27 -7.47
N THR A 86 15.96 -0.64 -7.03
CA THR A 86 16.02 -2.00 -7.58
C THR A 86 14.85 -2.86 -7.08
N VAL A 87 14.52 -3.91 -7.81
CA VAL A 87 13.49 -4.88 -7.39
C VAL A 87 13.82 -5.44 -6.00
N ALA A 88 15.09 -5.74 -5.74
CA ALA A 88 15.53 -6.28 -4.45
C ALA A 88 15.34 -5.29 -3.29
N GLU A 89 15.56 -3.98 -3.51
CA GLU A 89 15.29 -2.95 -2.49
C GLU A 89 13.79 -2.80 -2.21
N LEU A 90 12.96 -2.88 -3.25
CA LEU A 90 11.51 -2.87 -3.10
C LEU A 90 11.00 -4.13 -2.38
N GLU A 91 11.56 -5.30 -2.69
CA GLU A 91 11.27 -6.53 -1.97
C GLU A 91 11.70 -6.45 -0.50
N ALA A 92 12.84 -5.83 -0.18
CA ALA A 92 13.27 -5.63 1.20
C ALA A 92 12.27 -4.77 1.99
N VAL A 93 11.66 -3.76 1.34
CA VAL A 93 10.59 -2.96 1.93
C VAL A 93 9.30 -3.76 2.08
N HIS A 94 8.93 -4.58 1.10
CA HIS A 94 7.75 -5.44 1.17
C HIS A 94 7.85 -6.46 2.31
N ARG A 95 9.06 -6.97 2.55
CA ARG A 95 9.35 -7.90 3.66
C ARG A 95 9.62 -7.22 5.01
N GLY A 96 9.38 -5.91 5.14
CA GLY A 96 9.57 -5.19 6.40
C GLY A 96 11.04 -4.97 6.81
N HIS A 97 12.01 -5.36 5.98
CA HIS A 97 13.44 -5.21 6.28
C HIS A 97 13.95 -3.77 6.18
N ARG A 98 13.16 -2.86 5.60
CA ARG A 98 13.48 -1.44 5.50
C ARG A 98 12.18 -0.61 5.55
N PRO A 99 12.13 0.48 6.33
CA PRO A 99 11.01 1.41 6.28
C PRO A 99 10.84 1.98 4.87
N ALA A 100 9.61 1.92 4.35
CA ALA A 100 9.32 2.38 2.98
C ALA A 100 9.67 3.86 2.79
N ALA A 101 9.36 4.70 3.79
CA ALA A 101 9.67 6.12 3.74
C ALA A 101 11.19 6.37 3.59
N ASP A 102 12.03 5.61 4.30
CA ASP A 102 13.49 5.78 4.24
C ASP A 102 14.07 5.35 2.89
N LEU A 103 13.52 4.30 2.27
CA LEU A 103 13.89 3.95 0.89
C LEU A 103 13.59 5.11 -0.05
N VAL A 104 12.34 5.60 -0.05
CA VAL A 104 11.87 6.64 -0.96
C VAL A 104 12.67 7.92 -0.80
N TRP A 105 12.83 8.40 0.43
CA TRP A 105 13.60 9.62 0.71
C TRP A 105 15.08 9.44 0.40
N GLY A 106 15.64 8.24 0.58
CA GLY A 106 17.00 7.92 0.15
C GLY A 106 17.22 8.08 -1.36
N TYR A 107 16.18 7.95 -2.18
CA TYR A 107 16.22 8.21 -3.62
C TYR A 107 15.89 9.65 -3.98
N LEU A 108 14.93 10.28 -3.30
CA LEU A 108 14.56 11.68 -3.52
C LEU A 108 15.66 12.66 -3.09
N ASP A 109 16.44 12.33 -2.07
CA ASP A 109 17.54 13.17 -1.55
C ASP A 109 18.87 12.96 -2.29
N ARG A 110 18.90 12.19 -3.37
CA ARG A 110 20.09 12.07 -4.22
C ARG A 110 20.27 13.31 -5.08
N PRO A 111 21.51 13.80 -5.27
CA PRO A 111 21.80 14.85 -6.25
C PRO A 111 21.34 14.44 -7.65
N GLY A 112 20.64 15.32 -8.35
CA GLY A 112 20.12 15.03 -9.69
C GLY A 112 19.17 16.11 -10.16
N THR A 113 18.28 15.76 -11.08
CA THR A 113 17.22 16.65 -11.57
C THR A 113 16.32 17.09 -10.42
N PRO A 114 16.05 18.41 -10.28
CA PRO A 114 15.07 18.90 -9.33
C PRO A 114 13.70 18.20 -9.51
N TRP A 115 12.95 18.04 -8.44
CA TRP A 115 11.68 17.35 -8.51
C TRP A 115 10.55 18.08 -7.75
N VAL A 116 9.32 17.81 -8.17
CA VAL A 116 8.11 18.20 -7.47
C VAL A 116 7.30 16.93 -7.13
N LEU A 117 6.94 16.78 -5.87
CA LEU A 117 6.10 15.69 -5.38
C LEU A 117 4.77 16.25 -4.91
N VAL A 118 3.68 15.88 -5.60
CA VAL A 118 2.33 16.20 -5.17
C VAL A 118 1.76 15.05 -4.36
N MET A 119 1.38 15.34 -3.13
CA MET A 119 0.64 14.46 -2.23
C MET A 119 -0.81 14.93 -2.17
N ASP A 120 -1.67 14.30 -2.97
CA ASP A 120 -3.06 14.73 -3.15
C ASP A 120 -4.02 13.98 -2.21
N ASN A 121 -5.03 14.69 -1.68
CA ASN A 121 -6.06 14.17 -0.77
C ASN A 121 -5.54 13.72 0.61
N ALA A 122 -4.60 14.42 1.22
CA ALA A 122 -4.15 14.18 2.62
C ALA A 122 -5.19 14.66 3.65
N ASP A 123 -6.45 14.24 3.48
CA ASP A 123 -7.56 14.68 4.35
C ASP A 123 -7.52 14.06 5.75
N ASP A 124 -6.81 12.95 5.93
CA ASP A 124 -6.37 12.41 7.21
C ASP A 124 -4.84 12.57 7.32
N PRO A 125 -4.33 13.62 8.01
CA PRO A 125 -2.89 13.81 8.15
C PRO A 125 -2.16 12.67 8.86
N GLY A 126 -2.84 11.85 9.68
CA GLY A 126 -2.28 10.66 10.32
C GLY A 126 -1.83 9.57 9.33
N VAL A 127 -2.27 9.65 8.08
CA VAL A 127 -1.76 8.79 6.99
C VAL A 127 -0.28 9.08 6.70
N LEU A 128 0.17 10.32 6.93
CA LEU A 128 1.55 10.77 6.68
C LEU A 128 2.51 10.49 7.86
N ASP A 129 2.02 9.93 8.96
CA ASP A 129 2.87 9.51 10.07
C ASP A 129 3.89 8.45 9.61
N GLY A 130 5.01 8.34 10.32
CA GLY A 130 6.08 7.40 9.96
C GLY A 130 7.10 7.96 8.96
N GLY A 131 7.21 9.30 8.86
CA GLY A 131 8.26 9.96 8.10
C GLY A 131 8.01 10.07 6.60
N TRP A 132 6.75 10.00 6.17
CA TRP A 132 6.38 10.15 4.77
C TRP A 132 6.52 11.57 4.23
N ILE A 133 6.51 12.59 5.09
CA ILE A 133 6.70 13.97 4.71
C ILE A 133 8.01 14.50 5.30
N ARG A 134 8.92 14.95 4.44
CA ARG A 134 10.25 15.48 4.83
C ARG A 134 10.62 16.64 3.91
N PRO A 135 11.30 17.68 4.42
CA PRO A 135 11.88 18.71 3.55
C PRO A 135 13.11 18.16 2.82
N SER A 136 13.27 18.50 1.54
CA SER A 136 14.46 18.15 0.75
C SER A 136 15.06 19.38 0.09
N ARG A 137 16.38 19.43 -0.02
CA ARG A 137 17.07 20.48 -0.78
C ARG A 137 17.04 20.27 -2.30
N TYR A 138 16.58 19.11 -2.76
CA TYR A 138 16.55 18.74 -4.17
C TYR A 138 15.15 18.84 -4.80
N GLY A 139 14.12 19.07 -4.01
CA GLY A 139 12.78 19.19 -4.54
C GLY A 139 11.79 19.85 -3.58
N THR A 140 10.55 19.94 -4.04
CA THR A 140 9.44 20.58 -3.32
C THR A 140 8.27 19.62 -3.19
N VAL A 141 7.68 19.56 -2.00
CA VAL A 141 6.47 18.78 -1.71
C VAL A 141 5.28 19.72 -1.71
N LEU A 142 4.25 19.38 -2.50
CA LEU A 142 2.94 20.05 -2.50
C LEU A 142 1.90 19.08 -1.93
N VAL A 143 1.20 19.49 -0.89
CA VAL A 143 0.17 18.67 -0.25
C VAL A 143 -1.19 19.33 -0.45
N THR A 144 -2.22 18.53 -0.79
CA THR A 144 -3.61 19.03 -0.75
C THR A 144 -4.38 18.35 0.39
N THR A 145 -5.10 19.13 1.19
CA THR A 145 -5.85 18.62 2.35
C THR A 145 -7.07 19.50 2.66
N ARG A 146 -8.06 18.93 3.35
CA ARG A 146 -9.14 19.73 3.99
C ARG A 146 -8.73 20.22 5.38
N GLN A 147 -7.72 19.61 6.01
CA GLN A 147 -7.28 19.88 7.38
C GLN A 147 -6.02 20.75 7.38
N GLY A 148 -6.21 22.07 7.50
CA GLY A 148 -5.09 23.03 7.63
C GLY A 148 -4.49 23.10 9.04
N GLN A 149 -5.13 22.54 10.05
CA GLN A 149 -4.69 22.58 11.44
C GLN A 149 -4.28 21.17 11.92
N SER A 150 -3.06 20.79 11.60
CA SER A 150 -2.47 19.53 12.08
C SER A 150 -1.02 19.75 12.50
N PRO A 151 -0.54 19.11 13.56
CA PRO A 151 0.88 19.14 13.95
C PRO A 151 1.83 18.65 12.85
N VAL A 152 1.35 17.80 11.93
CA VAL A 152 2.10 17.29 10.78
C VAL A 152 2.60 18.44 9.87
N TRP A 153 1.92 19.58 9.88
CA TRP A 153 2.25 20.76 9.05
C TRP A 153 3.19 21.77 9.73
N ALA A 154 3.83 21.43 10.86
CA ALA A 154 4.64 22.38 11.64
C ALA A 154 5.78 23.04 10.82
N ASP A 155 6.39 22.32 9.91
CA ASP A 155 7.48 22.79 9.07
C ASP A 155 7.04 23.19 7.64
N ALA A 156 5.73 23.26 7.39
CA ALA A 156 5.17 23.53 6.08
C ALA A 156 4.66 24.97 5.97
N GLU A 157 4.69 25.48 4.74
CA GLU A 157 4.03 26.74 4.41
C GLU A 157 2.58 26.49 4.02
N LEU A 158 1.64 27.07 4.78
CA LEU A 158 0.20 26.86 4.62
C LEU A 158 -0.40 27.90 3.66
N HIS A 159 -1.17 27.41 2.66
CA HIS A 159 -1.91 28.22 1.70
C HIS A 159 -3.40 27.91 1.81
N HIS A 160 -4.16 28.86 2.35
CA HIS A 160 -5.61 28.71 2.41
C HIS A 160 -6.26 28.97 1.05
N ILE A 161 -6.96 27.95 0.52
CA ILE A 161 -7.70 28.00 -0.73
C ILE A 161 -9.19 28.13 -0.42
N GLY A 162 -9.69 29.37 -0.47
CA GLY A 162 -11.10 29.70 -0.21
C GLY A 162 -12.00 29.60 -1.44
N LEU A 163 -13.25 30.04 -1.28
CA LEU A 163 -14.20 30.24 -2.38
C LEU A 163 -13.71 31.33 -3.35
N LEU A 164 -14.17 31.29 -4.59
CA LEU A 164 -13.86 32.34 -5.55
C LEU A 164 -14.56 33.66 -5.16
N PRO A 165 -13.94 34.81 -5.41
CA PRO A 165 -14.66 36.11 -5.38
C PRO A 165 -15.83 36.07 -6.34
N PRO A 166 -16.91 36.90 -6.08
CA PRO A 166 -18.11 36.88 -6.90
C PRO A 166 -17.87 37.09 -8.39
N GLN A 167 -17.00 38.07 -8.73
CA GLN A 167 -16.67 38.40 -10.12
C GLN A 167 -15.91 37.27 -10.82
N ASP A 168 -14.93 36.67 -10.15
CA ASP A 168 -14.15 35.57 -10.72
C ASP A 168 -15.02 34.32 -10.91
N ALA A 169 -15.94 34.05 -9.97
CA ALA A 169 -16.90 32.97 -10.08
C ALA A 169 -17.87 33.16 -11.27
N ALA A 170 -18.33 34.38 -11.50
CA ALA A 170 -19.13 34.74 -12.68
C ALA A 170 -18.37 34.53 -13.98
N LEU A 171 -17.10 34.97 -14.03
CA LEU A 171 -16.23 34.78 -15.19
C LEU A 171 -15.97 33.29 -15.50
N VAL A 172 -15.89 32.42 -14.50
CA VAL A 172 -15.78 30.98 -14.73
C VAL A 172 -17.02 30.44 -15.47
N LEU A 173 -18.24 30.89 -15.09
CA LEU A 173 -19.47 30.48 -15.78
C LEU A 173 -19.51 31.04 -17.20
N SER A 174 -19.13 32.31 -17.41
CA SER A 174 -19.08 32.93 -18.73
C SER A 174 -18.07 32.27 -19.66
N ASP A 175 -16.90 31.78 -19.11
CA ASP A 175 -15.90 31.02 -19.88
C ASP A 175 -16.43 29.65 -20.30
N LEU A 176 -17.16 28.97 -19.40
CA LEU A 176 -17.67 27.62 -19.64
C LEU A 176 -18.89 27.61 -20.56
N ALA A 177 -19.73 28.61 -20.44
CA ALA A 177 -21.01 28.76 -21.19
C ALA A 177 -21.23 30.18 -21.76
N PRO A 178 -20.42 30.62 -22.72
CA PRO A 178 -20.30 32.02 -23.12
C PRO A 178 -21.54 32.62 -23.76
N SER A 179 -22.51 31.83 -24.19
CA SER A 179 -23.70 32.31 -24.93
C SER A 179 -25.00 32.13 -24.15
N THR A 180 -24.94 31.84 -22.85
CA THR A 180 -26.12 31.40 -22.08
C THR A 180 -26.68 32.44 -21.11
N GLY A 181 -26.04 33.60 -20.97
CA GLY A 181 -26.52 34.68 -20.09
C GLY A 181 -25.66 35.93 -20.12
N SER A 182 -26.14 36.99 -19.44
CA SER A 182 -25.40 38.23 -19.21
C SER A 182 -24.42 38.08 -18.03
N ASP A 183 -23.48 39.02 -17.88
CA ASP A 183 -22.55 39.06 -16.74
C ASP A 183 -23.31 39.19 -15.40
N GLU A 184 -24.45 39.85 -15.36
CA GLU A 184 -25.29 39.98 -14.18
C GLU A 184 -25.96 38.64 -13.82
N GLU A 185 -26.51 37.93 -14.81
CA GLU A 185 -27.04 36.56 -14.61
C GLU A 185 -25.99 35.56 -14.21
N ALA A 186 -24.78 35.67 -14.76
CA ALA A 186 -23.61 34.84 -14.35
C ALA A 186 -23.24 35.11 -12.89
N LEU A 187 -23.25 36.38 -12.46
CA LEU A 187 -22.94 36.76 -11.09
C LEU A 187 -23.99 36.23 -10.11
N GLU A 188 -25.27 36.38 -10.43
CA GLU A 188 -26.36 35.86 -9.59
C GLU A 188 -26.36 34.35 -9.49
N LEU A 189 -26.13 33.66 -10.62
CA LEU A 189 -26.02 32.18 -10.63
C LEU A 189 -24.80 31.70 -9.85
N ALA A 190 -23.61 32.32 -10.02
CA ALA A 190 -22.41 32.00 -9.28
C ALA A 190 -22.62 32.14 -7.77
N GLN A 191 -23.35 33.17 -7.33
CA GLN A 191 -23.70 33.35 -5.91
C GLN A 191 -24.66 32.24 -5.44
N ALA A 192 -25.69 31.92 -6.24
CA ALA A 192 -26.68 30.89 -5.92
C ALA A 192 -26.04 29.49 -5.73
N VAL A 193 -24.96 29.17 -6.48
CA VAL A 193 -24.22 27.90 -6.36
C VAL A 193 -23.04 27.99 -5.37
N GLY A 194 -23.00 29.03 -4.53
CA GLY A 194 -22.03 29.16 -3.44
C GLY A 194 -20.61 29.50 -3.87
N ARG A 195 -20.37 29.92 -5.11
CA ARG A 195 -19.07 30.32 -5.67
C ARG A 195 -17.99 29.22 -5.54
N LEU A 196 -18.42 27.98 -5.45
CA LEU A 196 -17.55 26.82 -5.35
C LEU A 196 -17.10 26.39 -6.75
N PRO A 197 -15.80 26.32 -7.07
CA PRO A 197 -15.31 25.93 -8.39
C PRO A 197 -15.94 24.66 -8.94
N LEU A 198 -16.12 23.63 -8.12
CA LEU A 198 -16.77 22.38 -8.53
C LEU A 198 -18.22 22.59 -8.99
N ALA A 199 -18.99 23.34 -8.22
CA ALA A 199 -20.39 23.66 -8.57
C ALA A 199 -20.47 24.49 -9.85
N LEU A 200 -19.57 25.47 -10.01
CA LEU A 200 -19.49 26.30 -11.22
C LEU A 200 -19.15 25.46 -12.45
N MET A 201 -18.22 24.50 -12.33
CA MET A 201 -17.89 23.57 -13.41
C MET A 201 -19.08 22.70 -13.82
N LEU A 202 -19.80 22.12 -12.87
CA LEU A 202 -20.98 21.30 -13.13
C LEU A 202 -22.07 22.10 -13.86
N VAL A 203 -22.37 23.29 -13.36
CA VAL A 203 -23.37 24.19 -13.96
C VAL A 203 -22.95 24.68 -15.34
N GLY A 204 -21.71 25.13 -15.48
CA GLY A 204 -21.19 25.63 -16.77
C GLY A 204 -21.13 24.52 -17.82
N SER A 205 -20.75 23.31 -17.44
CA SER A 205 -20.75 22.14 -18.33
C SER A 205 -22.18 21.81 -18.81
N GLN A 206 -23.15 21.84 -17.90
CA GLN A 206 -24.55 21.57 -18.23
C GLN A 206 -25.16 22.66 -19.16
N LEU A 207 -24.84 23.94 -18.92
CA LEU A 207 -25.28 25.04 -19.77
C LEU A 207 -24.64 24.96 -21.17
N SER A 208 -23.40 24.56 -21.28
CA SER A 208 -22.68 24.48 -22.57
C SER A 208 -23.04 23.27 -23.43
N ASP A 209 -23.59 22.20 -22.84
CA ASP A 209 -23.89 20.95 -23.56
C ASP A 209 -25.29 20.87 -24.19
N GLN A 210 -26.00 22.01 -24.26
CA GLN A 210 -27.37 22.06 -24.80
C GLN A 210 -27.36 22.41 -26.29
N LEU A 211 -27.83 21.48 -27.12
CA LEU A 211 -27.81 21.62 -28.57
C LEU A 211 -29.15 22.07 -29.20
N LEU A 212 -30.27 21.81 -28.54
CA LEU A 212 -31.59 22.00 -29.11
C LEU A 212 -32.36 23.15 -28.48
N GLU A 213 -32.33 23.34 -27.18
CA GLU A 213 -32.94 24.43 -26.45
C GLU A 213 -31.91 25.05 -25.50
N ALA A 214 -31.57 26.32 -25.75
CA ALA A 214 -30.65 27.03 -24.89
C ALA A 214 -31.32 27.39 -23.56
N VAL A 215 -31.01 26.73 -22.47
CA VAL A 215 -31.38 27.15 -21.12
C VAL A 215 -30.47 28.32 -20.73
N THR A 216 -31.05 29.45 -20.34
CA THR A 216 -30.28 30.60 -19.88
C THR A 216 -29.78 30.39 -18.43
N MET A 217 -28.77 31.17 -18.03
CA MET A 217 -28.30 31.19 -16.63
C MET A 217 -29.43 31.57 -15.67
N ALA A 218 -30.35 32.48 -16.07
CA ALA A 218 -31.53 32.85 -15.29
C ALA A 218 -32.54 31.69 -15.17
N ASP A 219 -32.76 30.91 -16.26
CA ASP A 219 -33.62 29.74 -16.23
C ASP A 219 -33.06 28.66 -15.30
N PHE A 220 -31.75 28.41 -15.39
CA PHE A 220 -31.07 27.45 -14.54
C PHE A 220 -31.19 27.83 -13.05
N ARG A 221 -30.97 29.10 -12.72
CA ARG A 221 -31.14 29.62 -11.35
C ARG A 221 -32.59 29.42 -10.85
N ARG A 222 -33.59 29.63 -11.71
CA ARG A 222 -35.00 29.38 -11.36
C ARG A 222 -35.27 27.91 -11.09
N ARG A 223 -34.73 26.99 -11.90
CA ARG A 223 -34.83 25.55 -11.68
C ARG A 223 -34.20 25.15 -10.33
N LEU A 224 -32.98 25.63 -10.04
CA LEU A 224 -32.28 25.38 -8.79
C LEU A 224 -33.09 25.82 -7.56
N ALA A 225 -33.82 26.93 -7.65
CA ALA A 225 -34.64 27.45 -6.55
C ALA A 225 -35.94 26.65 -6.30
N HIS A 226 -36.43 25.88 -7.29
CA HIS A 226 -37.69 25.13 -7.20
C HIS A 226 -37.49 23.63 -6.87
N GLU A 227 -36.27 23.12 -6.84
CA GLU A 227 -36.01 21.73 -6.47
C GLU A 227 -36.16 21.46 -4.96
N PRO A 228 -36.87 20.39 -4.57
CA PRO A 228 -36.97 20.01 -3.18
C PRO A 228 -35.57 19.57 -2.67
N SER A 229 -35.11 20.27 -1.64
CA SER A 229 -33.85 19.93 -0.96
C SER A 229 -33.84 18.50 -0.46
N VAL A 230 -32.93 17.66 -0.95
CA VAL A 230 -32.67 16.33 -0.39
C VAL A 230 -32.21 16.52 1.06
N GLN A 231 -33.00 16.08 2.03
CA GLN A 231 -32.61 16.09 3.45
C GLN A 231 -31.55 15.03 3.65
N ILE A 232 -30.29 15.44 3.80
CA ILE A 232 -29.19 14.57 4.21
C ILE A 232 -29.01 14.78 5.72
N ASP A 233 -29.58 13.87 6.48
CA ASP A 233 -29.49 13.83 7.94
C ASP A 233 -28.24 13.03 8.37
N ASN A 234 -27.09 13.69 8.42
CA ASN A 234 -25.86 13.13 8.96
C ASN A 234 -25.05 14.22 9.68
N GLY A 235 -25.33 14.46 10.95
CA GLY A 235 -24.47 14.94 12.06
C GLY A 235 -23.33 15.95 11.80
N SER A 236 -23.29 16.64 10.67
CA SER A 236 -22.22 17.55 10.24
C SER A 236 -22.54 19.02 10.54
N VAL A 237 -21.50 19.83 10.63
CA VAL A 237 -21.53 21.25 10.98
C VAL A 237 -22.50 22.05 10.08
N PRO A 238 -23.33 22.99 10.59
CA PRO A 238 -24.44 23.60 9.85
C PRO A 238 -24.11 24.27 8.51
N TRP A 239 -22.92 24.84 8.32
CA TRP A 239 -22.52 25.52 7.09
C TRP A 239 -22.04 24.56 5.96
N ASP A 240 -21.66 23.31 6.30
CA ASP A 240 -21.33 22.25 5.35
C ASP A 240 -22.62 21.65 4.71
N SER A 241 -23.75 21.74 5.41
CA SER A 241 -25.05 21.26 4.94
C SER A 241 -25.62 22.05 3.77
N ASP A 242 -25.43 23.36 3.72
CA ASP A 242 -25.92 24.20 2.62
C ASP A 242 -25.14 23.99 1.32
N LEU A 243 -23.84 23.77 1.45
CA LEU A 243 -22.96 23.45 0.32
C LEU A 243 -23.28 22.08 -0.29
N ARG A 244 -23.49 21.07 0.57
CA ARG A 244 -23.90 19.71 0.16
C ARG A 244 -25.28 19.72 -0.51
N ARG A 245 -26.20 20.55 -0.01
CA ARG A 245 -27.54 20.72 -0.60
C ARG A 245 -27.46 21.32 -1.99
N THR A 246 -26.66 22.37 -2.17
CA THR A 246 -26.45 23.03 -3.47
C THR A 246 -25.78 22.08 -4.48
N LEU A 247 -24.76 21.33 -4.06
CA LEU A 247 -24.14 20.31 -4.91
C LEU A 247 -25.13 19.18 -5.24
N GLY A 248 -25.93 18.73 -4.25
CA GLY A 248 -26.97 17.73 -4.43
C GLY A 248 -27.95 18.11 -5.52
N SER A 249 -28.49 19.30 -5.49
CA SER A 249 -29.41 19.82 -6.53
C SER A 249 -28.72 19.95 -7.89
N THR A 250 -27.48 20.38 -7.92
CA THR A 250 -26.73 20.59 -9.17
C THR A 250 -26.47 19.29 -9.93
N TRP A 251 -25.97 18.23 -9.26
CA TRP A 251 -25.71 16.95 -9.94
C TRP A 251 -27.02 16.23 -10.33
N GLN A 252 -28.08 16.39 -9.54
CA GLN A 252 -29.41 15.84 -9.89
C GLN A 252 -29.94 16.42 -11.19
N LEU A 253 -29.87 17.73 -11.34
CA LEU A 253 -30.22 18.40 -12.61
C LEU A 253 -29.42 17.88 -13.81
N SER A 254 -28.12 17.58 -13.60
CA SER A 254 -27.29 16.97 -14.65
C SER A 254 -27.77 15.57 -15.03
N LEU A 255 -28.18 14.74 -14.04
CA LEU A 255 -28.74 13.42 -14.33
C LEU A 255 -30.11 13.47 -14.98
N ASP A 256 -30.95 14.40 -14.56
CA ASP A 256 -32.28 14.62 -15.16
C ASP A 256 -32.16 15.08 -16.62
N ALA A 257 -31.23 15.99 -16.93
CA ALA A 257 -30.91 16.36 -18.30
C ALA A 257 -30.40 15.19 -19.16
N LEU A 258 -29.61 14.24 -18.59
CA LEU A 258 -29.22 13.03 -19.28
C LEU A 258 -30.42 12.09 -19.51
N ALA A 259 -31.32 11.97 -18.54
CA ALA A 259 -32.54 11.18 -18.68
C ALA A 259 -33.45 11.71 -19.76
N GLU A 260 -33.66 13.05 -19.85
CA GLU A 260 -34.42 13.73 -20.93
C GLU A 260 -33.80 13.47 -22.31
N ARG A 261 -32.45 13.31 -22.39
CA ARG A 261 -31.74 12.94 -23.61
C ARG A 261 -31.78 11.44 -23.91
N GLY A 262 -32.61 10.68 -23.20
CA GLY A 262 -32.77 9.23 -23.38
C GLY A 262 -31.67 8.37 -22.73
N LEU A 263 -30.97 8.88 -21.70
CA LEU A 263 -29.95 8.17 -20.93
C LEU A 263 -30.32 8.07 -19.42
N PRO A 264 -31.53 7.59 -19.06
CA PRO A 264 -31.94 7.48 -17.66
C PRO A 264 -31.03 6.55 -16.84
N GLU A 265 -30.36 5.59 -17.50
CA GLU A 265 -29.45 4.64 -16.87
C GLU A 265 -28.16 5.30 -16.36
N ALA A 266 -27.85 6.51 -16.79
CA ALA A 266 -26.70 7.28 -16.27
C ALA A 266 -26.82 7.53 -14.76
N GLY A 267 -28.04 7.74 -14.25
CA GLY A 267 -28.31 7.82 -12.82
C GLY A 267 -27.96 6.53 -12.05
N THR A 268 -28.30 5.37 -12.63
CA THR A 268 -27.96 4.07 -12.04
C THR A 268 -26.44 3.85 -12.03
N LEU A 269 -25.74 4.19 -13.11
CA LEU A 269 -24.29 4.10 -13.19
C LEU A 269 -23.60 5.00 -12.16
N MET A 270 -24.09 6.22 -11.98
CA MET A 270 -23.59 7.17 -11.00
C MET A 270 -23.77 6.68 -9.56
N ARG A 271 -24.95 6.13 -9.23
CA ARG A 271 -25.23 5.51 -7.92
C ARG A 271 -24.34 4.26 -7.68
N LEU A 272 -24.08 3.48 -8.72
CA LEU A 272 -23.14 2.35 -8.63
C LEU A 272 -21.73 2.84 -8.28
N PHE A 273 -21.24 3.88 -8.97
CA PHE A 273 -19.93 4.45 -8.65
C PHE A 273 -19.84 4.97 -7.22
N SER A 274 -20.93 5.53 -6.67
CA SER A 274 -20.94 6.05 -5.30
C SER A 274 -20.82 4.96 -4.21
N CYS A 275 -20.94 3.69 -4.57
CA CYS A 275 -20.66 2.58 -3.65
C CYS A 275 -19.17 2.40 -3.39
N PHE A 276 -18.28 2.93 -4.24
CA PHE A 276 -16.83 2.78 -4.19
C PHE A 276 -16.15 3.98 -3.53
N ALA A 277 -14.86 3.84 -3.22
CA ALA A 277 -14.04 4.94 -2.73
C ALA A 277 -13.81 6.02 -3.81
N PRO A 278 -13.49 7.28 -3.43
CA PRO A 278 -13.17 8.35 -4.37
C PRO A 278 -11.79 8.21 -5.04
N ASP A 279 -11.17 7.07 -4.90
CA ASP A 279 -9.90 6.72 -5.53
C ASP A 279 -10.09 6.36 -7.01
N PRO A 280 -9.00 6.37 -7.83
CA PRO A 280 -9.08 5.97 -9.23
C PRO A 280 -9.63 4.55 -9.39
N LEU A 281 -10.78 4.41 -10.06
CA LEU A 281 -11.46 3.14 -10.26
C LEU A 281 -11.15 2.58 -11.66
N PRO A 282 -10.59 1.36 -11.78
CA PRO A 282 -10.33 0.78 -13.09
C PRO A 282 -11.61 0.62 -13.94
N ILE A 283 -11.59 1.11 -15.17
CA ILE A 283 -12.76 1.02 -16.08
C ILE A 283 -13.15 -0.42 -16.42
N SER A 284 -12.20 -1.35 -16.22
CA SER A 284 -12.45 -2.79 -16.39
C SER A 284 -13.55 -3.33 -15.48
N LEU A 285 -13.84 -2.65 -14.36
CA LEU A 285 -14.92 -3.01 -13.44
C LEU A 285 -16.30 -2.94 -14.11
N ILE A 286 -16.51 -2.00 -15.02
CA ILE A 286 -17.81 -1.79 -15.72
C ILE A 286 -17.83 -2.44 -17.11
N ARG A 287 -17.02 -3.49 -17.34
CA ARG A 287 -17.09 -4.23 -18.61
C ARG A 287 -18.46 -4.86 -18.83
N PRO A 288 -18.95 -4.88 -20.08
CA PRO A 288 -20.30 -5.32 -20.42
C PRO A 288 -20.72 -6.65 -19.81
N GLY A 289 -19.93 -7.70 -19.96
CA GLY A 289 -20.27 -9.04 -19.42
C GLY A 289 -20.34 -9.13 -17.88
N GLY A 290 -19.69 -8.20 -17.16
CA GLY A 290 -19.75 -8.11 -15.70
C GLY A 290 -21.08 -7.55 -15.20
N LEU A 291 -21.62 -6.55 -15.88
CA LEU A 291 -22.82 -5.82 -15.48
C LEU A 291 -24.08 -6.71 -15.51
N GLU A 292 -24.22 -7.54 -16.54
CA GLU A 292 -25.35 -8.48 -16.64
C GLU A 292 -25.32 -9.52 -15.51
N ALA A 293 -24.14 -10.06 -15.24
CA ALA A 293 -23.95 -11.04 -14.19
C ALA A 293 -24.07 -10.47 -12.77
N ALA A 294 -23.84 -9.15 -12.59
CA ALA A 294 -24.03 -8.46 -11.32
C ALA A 294 -25.51 -8.13 -11.01
N GLY A 295 -26.45 -8.46 -11.89
CA GLY A 295 -27.87 -8.28 -11.65
C GLY A 295 -28.37 -6.82 -11.86
N LEU A 296 -27.57 -5.95 -12.44
CA LEU A 296 -27.94 -4.56 -12.69
C LEU A 296 -29.13 -4.40 -13.64
N GLY A 297 -29.42 -5.42 -14.46
CA GLY A 297 -30.64 -5.49 -15.27
C GLY A 297 -31.95 -5.66 -14.48
N ARG A 298 -31.87 -5.91 -13.17
CA ARG A 298 -33.03 -6.11 -12.27
C ARG A 298 -33.37 -4.89 -11.43
N LEU A 299 -32.59 -3.80 -11.55
CA LEU A 299 -32.85 -2.54 -10.85
C LEU A 299 -34.05 -1.79 -11.46
N GLU A 300 -34.60 -0.82 -10.72
CA GLU A 300 -35.73 0.01 -11.20
C GLU A 300 -35.43 0.69 -12.55
N THR A 301 -34.20 1.13 -12.76
CA THR A 301 -33.70 1.57 -14.07
C THR A 301 -32.58 0.61 -14.48
N PRO A 302 -32.89 -0.41 -15.30
CA PRO A 302 -31.94 -1.44 -15.68
C PRO A 302 -30.75 -0.88 -16.47
N LEU A 303 -29.53 -1.19 -16.05
CA LEU A 303 -28.32 -0.81 -16.77
C LEU A 303 -27.88 -1.96 -17.67
N SER A 304 -28.07 -1.82 -18.98
CA SER A 304 -27.63 -2.80 -19.96
C SER A 304 -26.20 -2.52 -20.44
N SER A 305 -25.50 -3.57 -20.79
CA SER A 305 -24.12 -3.50 -21.30
C SER A 305 -23.95 -2.60 -22.51
N SER A 306 -24.94 -2.58 -23.42
CA SER A 306 -24.92 -1.76 -24.64
C SER A 306 -25.08 -0.24 -24.38
N ARG A 307 -25.60 0.12 -23.21
CA ARG A 307 -25.87 1.52 -22.83
C ARG A 307 -24.78 2.17 -21.99
N VAL A 308 -23.90 1.34 -21.37
CA VAL A 308 -22.87 1.82 -20.43
C VAL A 308 -21.95 2.86 -21.04
N GLU A 309 -21.48 2.61 -22.27
CA GLU A 309 -20.56 3.55 -22.93
C GLU A 309 -21.23 4.90 -23.22
N ALA A 310 -22.52 4.89 -23.64
CA ALA A 310 -23.28 6.12 -23.85
C ALA A 310 -23.51 6.87 -22.54
N CYS A 311 -23.89 6.16 -21.46
CA CYS A 311 -24.04 6.72 -20.13
C CYS A 311 -22.73 7.31 -19.60
N LEU A 312 -21.63 6.60 -19.75
CA LEU A 312 -20.31 7.10 -19.31
C LEU A 312 -19.90 8.36 -20.07
N ARG A 313 -20.10 8.39 -21.40
CA ARG A 313 -19.85 9.59 -22.21
C ARG A 313 -20.75 10.77 -21.79
N GLY A 314 -22.01 10.49 -21.48
CA GLY A 314 -22.94 11.50 -20.95
C GLY A 314 -22.45 12.06 -19.62
N LEU A 315 -22.04 11.20 -18.67
CA LEU A 315 -21.50 11.62 -17.37
C LEU A 315 -20.20 12.42 -17.51
N VAL A 316 -19.32 12.04 -18.43
CA VAL A 316 -18.10 12.81 -18.74
C VAL A 316 -18.45 14.18 -19.34
N GLY A 317 -19.43 14.25 -20.26
CA GLY A 317 -19.92 15.50 -20.85
C GLY A 317 -20.50 16.46 -19.82
N GLN A 318 -21.09 15.94 -18.74
CA GLN A 318 -21.62 16.73 -17.62
C GLN A 318 -20.58 17.01 -16.51
N ALA A 319 -19.30 16.71 -16.73
CA ALA A 319 -18.22 16.85 -15.75
C ALA A 319 -18.46 16.12 -14.41
N LEU A 320 -19.36 15.13 -14.37
CA LEU A 320 -19.63 14.30 -13.19
C LEU A 320 -18.56 13.21 -13.00
N VAL A 321 -17.94 12.78 -14.09
CA VAL A 321 -16.94 11.70 -14.14
C VAL A 321 -15.78 12.14 -15.01
N LEU A 322 -14.57 11.86 -14.58
CA LEU A 322 -13.34 12.00 -15.36
C LEU A 322 -12.85 10.62 -15.78
N VAL A 323 -12.45 10.47 -17.03
CA VAL A 323 -11.83 9.26 -17.54
C VAL A 323 -10.43 9.60 -18.03
N GLU A 324 -9.44 8.98 -17.41
CA GLU A 324 -8.01 9.20 -17.68
C GLU A 324 -7.30 7.88 -17.97
N ASP A 325 -6.15 7.99 -18.63
CA ASP A 325 -5.25 6.87 -18.83
C ASP A 325 -4.16 6.92 -17.75
N PHE A 326 -4.18 5.97 -16.82
CA PHE A 326 -3.16 5.82 -15.79
C PHE A 326 -1.91 5.20 -16.43
N PRO A 327 -0.74 5.85 -16.38
CA PRO A 327 0.45 5.42 -17.12
C PRO A 327 0.90 4.01 -16.72
N GLY A 328 1.23 3.19 -17.73
CA GLY A 328 1.88 1.90 -17.55
C GLY A 328 3.38 2.04 -17.28
N ARG A 329 4.02 1.04 -16.68
CA ARG A 329 5.47 1.00 -16.47
C ARG A 329 6.16 0.26 -17.61
N GLY A 330 7.38 0.70 -17.99
CA GLY A 330 8.28 -0.10 -18.85
C GLY A 330 7.70 -0.54 -20.20
N GLY A 331 6.81 0.26 -20.84
CA GLY A 331 6.18 -0.10 -22.12
C GLY A 331 4.85 -0.85 -21.97
N GLU A 332 4.32 -1.02 -20.77
CA GLU A 332 2.98 -1.56 -20.56
C GLU A 332 1.90 -0.60 -21.09
N ARG A 333 0.77 -1.17 -21.50
CA ARG A 333 -0.39 -0.37 -21.88
C ARG A 333 -0.94 0.39 -20.68
N PRO A 334 -1.30 1.67 -20.84
CA PRO A 334 -1.94 2.44 -19.78
C PRO A 334 -3.25 1.78 -19.34
N THR A 335 -3.53 1.84 -18.05
CA THR A 335 -4.82 1.39 -17.49
C THR A 335 -5.79 2.55 -17.49
N ARG A 336 -6.92 2.41 -18.20
CA ARG A 336 -7.96 3.42 -18.18
C ARG A 336 -8.72 3.39 -16.86
N ILE A 337 -8.84 4.54 -16.22
CA ILE A 337 -9.49 4.73 -14.92
C ILE A 337 -10.65 5.71 -15.02
N VAL A 338 -11.58 5.55 -14.08
CA VAL A 338 -12.68 6.49 -13.82
C VAL A 338 -12.39 7.16 -12.49
N GLN A 339 -12.45 8.49 -12.46
CA GLN A 339 -12.26 9.26 -11.24
C GLN A 339 -13.47 10.16 -11.00
N LEU A 340 -13.93 10.21 -9.75
CA LEU A 340 -15.07 11.01 -9.32
C LEU A 340 -14.67 11.85 -8.11
N HIS A 341 -15.30 13.00 -7.98
CA HIS A 341 -15.05 13.86 -6.84
C HIS A 341 -15.72 13.30 -5.56
N ALA A 342 -15.00 13.22 -4.45
CA ALA A 342 -15.48 12.64 -3.20
C ALA A 342 -16.81 13.24 -2.73
N LEU A 343 -16.98 14.57 -2.79
CA LEU A 343 -18.25 15.24 -2.41
C LEU A 343 -19.43 14.82 -3.29
N VAL A 344 -19.19 14.56 -4.57
CA VAL A 344 -20.26 14.09 -5.49
C VAL A 344 -20.63 12.66 -5.08
N LEU A 345 -19.66 11.78 -4.84
CA LEU A 345 -19.94 10.41 -4.38
C LEU A 345 -20.73 10.38 -3.07
N ASP A 346 -20.31 11.17 -2.06
CA ASP A 346 -20.98 11.25 -0.76
C ASP A 346 -22.43 11.72 -0.89
N THR A 347 -22.68 12.75 -1.69
CA THR A 347 -24.03 13.28 -1.90
C THR A 347 -24.91 12.32 -2.70
N VAL A 348 -24.36 11.66 -3.72
CA VAL A 348 -25.08 10.64 -4.51
C VAL A 348 -25.43 9.44 -3.64
N PHE A 349 -24.48 8.90 -2.85
CA PHE A 349 -24.71 7.75 -1.97
C PHE A 349 -25.76 8.08 -0.92
N GLY A 350 -25.65 9.23 -0.25
CA GLY A 350 -26.63 9.70 0.73
C GLY A 350 -28.05 9.87 0.15
N GLY A 351 -28.16 10.25 -1.13
CA GLY A 351 -29.41 10.39 -1.86
C GLY A 351 -30.02 9.08 -2.40
N ILE A 352 -29.34 7.91 -2.26
CA ILE A 352 -29.88 6.62 -2.70
C ILE A 352 -31.05 6.22 -1.78
N PRO A 353 -32.26 5.96 -2.32
CA PRO A 353 -33.35 5.44 -1.53
C PRO A 353 -32.98 4.13 -0.80
N ALA A 354 -33.34 3.98 0.48
CA ALA A 354 -32.96 2.84 1.31
C ALA A 354 -33.23 1.48 0.63
N ARG A 355 -34.38 1.34 -0.07
CA ARG A 355 -34.74 0.11 -0.81
C ARG A 355 -33.77 -0.24 -1.94
N MET A 356 -33.00 0.72 -2.46
CA MET A 356 -32.05 0.52 -3.57
C MET A 356 -30.61 0.27 -3.09
N ARG A 357 -30.28 0.61 -1.83
CA ARG A 357 -28.90 0.53 -1.32
C ARG A 357 -28.38 -0.90 -1.32
N ALA A 358 -29.09 -1.84 -0.70
CA ALA A 358 -28.67 -3.24 -0.66
C ALA A 358 -28.51 -3.88 -2.06
N PRO A 359 -29.45 -3.73 -3.01
CA PRO A 359 -29.26 -4.23 -4.39
C PRO A 359 -28.06 -3.62 -5.12
N LEU A 360 -27.82 -2.31 -4.95
CA LEU A 360 -26.65 -1.64 -5.57
C LEU A 360 -25.34 -2.10 -4.98
N LEU A 361 -25.27 -2.23 -3.65
CA LEU A 361 -24.08 -2.74 -2.95
C LEU A 361 -23.79 -4.19 -3.34
N ALA A 362 -24.82 -5.05 -3.45
CA ALA A 362 -24.65 -6.41 -3.93
C ALA A 362 -24.07 -6.45 -5.35
N ALA A 363 -24.61 -5.60 -6.24
CA ALA A 363 -24.10 -5.49 -7.61
C ALA A 363 -22.65 -4.95 -7.64
N ALA A 364 -22.33 -3.95 -6.81
CA ALA A 364 -20.99 -3.40 -6.70
C ALA A 364 -19.98 -4.46 -6.21
N CYS A 365 -20.32 -5.24 -5.19
CA CYS A 365 -19.50 -6.35 -4.69
C CYS A 365 -19.28 -7.44 -5.76
N ALA A 366 -20.33 -7.79 -6.51
CA ALA A 366 -20.22 -8.79 -7.58
C ALA A 366 -19.33 -8.30 -8.73
N LEU A 367 -19.41 -7.04 -9.11
CA LEU A 367 -18.53 -6.41 -10.11
C LEU A 367 -17.09 -6.36 -9.62
N PHE A 368 -16.90 -5.95 -8.38
CA PHE A 368 -15.58 -5.91 -7.75
C PHE A 368 -14.89 -7.28 -7.80
N LEU A 369 -15.58 -8.32 -7.35
CA LEU A 369 -15.05 -9.69 -7.34
C LEU A 369 -14.63 -10.17 -8.73
N ARG A 370 -15.42 -9.82 -9.75
CA ARG A 370 -15.12 -10.17 -11.16
C ARG A 370 -14.00 -9.36 -11.78
N ALA A 371 -13.78 -8.13 -11.29
CA ALA A 371 -12.73 -7.26 -11.80
C ALA A 371 -11.34 -7.61 -11.23
N LEU A 372 -11.26 -8.39 -10.16
CA LEU A 372 -10.00 -8.88 -9.63
C LEU A 372 -9.29 -9.72 -10.70
N PRO A 373 -8.01 -9.46 -10.99
CA PRO A 373 -7.24 -10.21 -11.97
C PRO A 373 -7.19 -11.70 -11.63
N GLU A 374 -7.21 -12.55 -12.65
CA GLU A 374 -6.94 -13.97 -12.49
C GLU A 374 -5.46 -14.21 -12.13
N GLU A 375 -5.15 -15.38 -11.57
CA GLU A 375 -3.98 -15.77 -10.80
C GLU A 375 -2.58 -15.54 -11.42
N VAL A 376 -2.46 -15.18 -12.71
CA VAL A 376 -1.14 -15.01 -13.33
C VAL A 376 -0.46 -13.73 -12.84
N PRO A 377 0.74 -13.81 -12.22
CA PRO A 377 1.47 -12.64 -11.76
C PRO A 377 1.90 -11.76 -12.95
N THR A 378 1.35 -10.56 -13.03
CA THR A 378 1.81 -9.55 -13.98
C THR A 378 1.93 -8.21 -13.26
N PRO A 379 2.94 -7.38 -13.59
CA PRO A 379 3.10 -6.07 -12.95
C PRO A 379 1.86 -5.16 -13.08
N ALA A 380 1.15 -5.26 -14.20
CA ALA A 380 -0.12 -4.57 -14.41
C ALA A 380 -1.24 -5.09 -13.50
N GLY A 381 -1.29 -6.41 -13.27
CA GLY A 381 -2.24 -7.04 -12.35
C GLY A 381 -1.98 -6.65 -10.90
N ASP A 382 -0.74 -6.58 -10.47
CA ASP A 382 -0.36 -6.20 -9.10
C ASP A 382 -0.73 -4.75 -8.81
N ARG A 383 -0.48 -3.85 -9.75
CA ARG A 383 -0.90 -2.45 -9.66
C ARG A 383 -2.41 -2.31 -9.57
N MET A 384 -3.15 -3.08 -10.36
CA MET A 384 -4.60 -3.09 -10.33
C MET A 384 -5.14 -3.56 -8.96
N ARG A 385 -4.53 -4.61 -8.36
CA ARG A 385 -4.90 -5.10 -7.03
C ARG A 385 -4.72 -4.03 -5.95
N ASN A 386 -3.57 -3.35 -5.96
CA ASN A 386 -3.30 -2.27 -5.02
C ASN A 386 -4.29 -1.10 -5.17
N MET A 387 -4.67 -0.75 -6.41
CA MET A 387 -5.72 0.24 -6.66
C MET A 387 -7.09 -0.18 -6.13
N MET A 388 -7.38 -1.48 -6.04
CA MET A 388 -8.66 -1.99 -5.56
C MET A 388 -8.82 -1.97 -4.03
N VAL A 389 -7.74 -1.83 -3.25
CA VAL A 389 -7.79 -1.86 -1.77
C VAL A 389 -8.73 -0.80 -1.17
N PRO A 390 -8.65 0.50 -1.53
CA PRO A 390 -9.56 1.51 -1.00
C PRO A 390 -11.04 1.20 -1.31
N HIS A 391 -11.30 0.66 -2.49
CA HIS A 391 -12.64 0.31 -2.92
C HIS A 391 -13.21 -0.89 -2.13
N ALA A 392 -12.38 -1.90 -1.82
CA ALA A 392 -12.76 -3.01 -0.95
C ALA A 392 -13.13 -2.52 0.47
N VAL A 393 -12.32 -1.62 1.02
CA VAL A 393 -12.58 -1.00 2.32
C VAL A 393 -13.91 -0.23 2.33
N GLN A 394 -14.15 0.59 1.30
CA GLN A 394 -15.38 1.37 1.21
C GLN A 394 -16.62 0.48 1.01
N LEU A 395 -16.53 -0.52 0.13
CA LEU A 395 -17.62 -1.47 -0.08
C LEU A 395 -17.97 -2.22 1.20
N LEU A 396 -16.97 -2.69 1.96
CA LEU A 396 -17.20 -3.42 3.20
C LEU A 396 -17.85 -2.53 4.27
N ARG A 397 -17.42 -1.27 4.41
CA ARG A 397 -18.05 -0.29 5.29
C ARG A 397 -19.50 0.02 4.90
N ASN A 398 -19.74 0.25 3.62
CA ASN A 398 -21.08 0.54 3.13
C ASN A 398 -22.00 -0.67 3.27
N ALA A 399 -21.49 -1.89 3.00
CA ALA A 399 -22.23 -3.13 3.17
C ALA A 399 -22.64 -3.36 4.63
N GLU A 400 -21.74 -3.12 5.58
CA GLU A 400 -22.02 -3.24 7.00
C GLU A 400 -23.09 -2.23 7.48
N ALA A 401 -23.00 -0.98 7.01
CA ALA A 401 -23.91 0.08 7.41
C ALA A 401 -25.33 -0.07 6.81
N GLU A 402 -25.43 -0.52 5.56
CA GLU A 402 -26.64 -0.35 4.75
C GLU A 402 -27.09 -1.62 3.97
N GLY A 403 -26.27 -2.68 3.97
CA GLY A 403 -26.44 -3.79 3.02
C GLY A 403 -27.33 -4.93 3.50
N GLY A 404 -27.39 -5.21 4.79
CA GLY A 404 -27.96 -6.44 5.34
C GLY A 404 -27.03 -7.67 5.21
N GLU A 405 -27.39 -8.78 5.84
CA GLU A 405 -26.52 -9.95 6.03
C GLU A 405 -25.93 -10.53 4.73
N ASP A 406 -26.75 -10.72 3.70
CA ASP A 406 -26.29 -11.29 2.41
C ASP A 406 -25.28 -10.40 1.70
N VAL A 407 -25.47 -9.08 1.78
CA VAL A 407 -24.55 -8.10 1.15
C VAL A 407 -23.25 -8.04 1.93
N VAL A 408 -23.29 -8.06 3.26
CA VAL A 408 -22.12 -8.14 4.13
C VAL A 408 -21.31 -9.41 3.83
N ALA A 409 -21.98 -10.56 3.70
CA ALA A 409 -21.31 -11.82 3.35
C ALA A 409 -20.59 -11.75 1.99
N THR A 410 -21.23 -11.13 0.99
CA THR A 410 -20.65 -10.94 -0.35
C THR A 410 -19.47 -9.95 -0.31
N ALA A 411 -19.59 -8.87 0.44
CA ALA A 411 -18.52 -7.89 0.62
C ALA A 411 -17.31 -8.49 1.35
N LEU A 412 -17.54 -9.29 2.42
CA LEU A 412 -16.49 -10.05 3.10
C LEU A 412 -15.78 -11.01 2.15
N THR A 413 -16.53 -11.74 1.31
CA THR A 413 -15.95 -12.67 0.32
C THR A 413 -15.05 -11.92 -0.66
N SER A 414 -15.47 -10.75 -1.13
CA SER A 414 -14.72 -9.91 -2.05
C SER A 414 -13.43 -9.35 -1.41
N ALA A 415 -13.54 -8.88 -0.17
CA ALA A 415 -12.44 -8.35 0.61
C ALA A 415 -11.40 -9.42 0.97
N ARG A 416 -11.84 -10.61 1.37
CA ARG A 416 -10.99 -11.78 1.64
C ARG A 416 -10.19 -12.20 0.43
N ARG A 417 -10.84 -12.32 -0.74
CA ARG A 417 -10.14 -12.69 -1.97
C ARG A 417 -9.03 -11.70 -2.33
N LEU A 418 -9.30 -10.39 -2.24
CA LEU A 418 -8.27 -9.38 -2.49
C LEU A 418 -7.15 -9.45 -1.45
N ARG A 419 -7.49 -9.59 -0.16
CA ARG A 419 -6.53 -9.77 0.92
C ARG A 419 -5.61 -10.95 0.66
N ASP A 420 -6.19 -12.11 0.39
CA ASP A 420 -5.43 -13.36 0.23
C ASP A 420 -4.50 -13.29 -1.00
N ASP A 421 -4.98 -12.74 -2.11
CA ASP A 421 -4.21 -12.52 -3.32
C ASP A 421 -3.02 -11.54 -3.10
N LEU A 422 -3.19 -10.49 -2.28
CA LEU A 422 -2.11 -9.58 -1.90
C LEU A 422 -1.14 -10.21 -0.89
N MET A 423 -1.64 -11.01 0.06
CA MET A 423 -0.81 -11.74 1.01
C MET A 423 0.10 -12.78 0.34
N GLU A 424 -0.38 -13.49 -0.68
CA GLU A 424 0.43 -14.42 -1.48
C GLU A 424 1.57 -13.74 -2.25
N ARG A 425 1.46 -12.42 -2.43
CA ARG A 425 2.46 -11.59 -3.13
C ARG A 425 3.41 -10.86 -2.19
N GLY A 426 3.31 -11.07 -0.88
CA GLY A 426 4.13 -10.41 0.12
C GLY A 426 3.76 -8.94 0.38
N GLU A 427 2.50 -8.57 0.12
CA GLU A 427 1.98 -7.21 0.31
C GLU A 427 1.27 -7.03 1.67
N GLU A 428 1.77 -7.71 2.72
CA GLU A 428 1.17 -7.77 4.05
C GLU A 428 0.91 -6.38 4.65
N LEU A 429 1.85 -5.45 4.50
CA LEU A 429 1.70 -4.10 5.03
C LEU A 429 0.66 -3.28 4.26
N THR A 430 0.56 -3.48 2.95
CA THR A 430 -0.43 -2.80 2.10
C THR A 430 -1.85 -3.26 2.47
N VAL A 431 -2.01 -4.53 2.79
CA VAL A 431 -3.30 -5.15 3.05
C VAL A 431 -3.72 -5.11 4.52
N HIS A 432 -2.82 -4.76 5.44
CA HIS A 432 -3.10 -4.75 6.89
C HIS A 432 -4.39 -3.99 7.27
N PRO A 433 -4.68 -2.76 6.78
CA PRO A 433 -5.92 -2.06 7.12
C PRO A 433 -7.18 -2.80 6.63
N LEU A 434 -7.10 -3.50 5.49
CA LEU A 434 -8.20 -4.32 4.98
C LEU A 434 -8.38 -5.57 5.83
N ALA A 435 -7.29 -6.25 6.22
CA ALA A 435 -7.33 -7.42 7.08
C ALA A 435 -7.94 -7.09 8.45
N GLN A 436 -7.58 -5.95 9.04
CA GLN A 436 -8.17 -5.46 10.28
C GLN A 436 -9.68 -5.23 10.13
N LEU A 437 -10.11 -4.52 9.08
CA LEU A 437 -11.53 -4.25 8.83
C LEU A 437 -12.32 -5.55 8.58
N VAL A 438 -11.75 -6.51 7.84
CA VAL A 438 -12.38 -7.82 7.61
C VAL A 438 -12.66 -8.53 8.95
N VAL A 439 -11.68 -8.56 9.87
CA VAL A 439 -11.87 -9.16 11.20
C VAL A 439 -12.90 -8.39 12.01
N ASP A 440 -12.91 -7.07 11.98
CA ASP A 440 -13.85 -6.24 12.75
C ASP A 440 -15.29 -6.43 12.27
N VAL A 441 -15.52 -6.49 10.96
CA VAL A 441 -16.85 -6.75 10.38
C VAL A 441 -17.26 -8.22 10.59
N ALA A 442 -16.34 -9.17 10.35
CA ALA A 442 -16.62 -10.58 10.54
C ALA A 442 -16.98 -10.90 12.00
N ARG A 443 -16.32 -10.29 12.97
CA ARG A 443 -16.61 -10.45 14.42
C ARG A 443 -18.06 -10.15 14.78
N ARG A 444 -18.70 -9.24 14.07
CA ARG A 444 -20.10 -8.84 14.31
C ARG A 444 -21.11 -9.70 13.54
N ASN A 445 -20.68 -10.33 12.45
CA ASN A 445 -21.58 -10.98 11.50
C ASN A 445 -21.38 -12.49 11.36
N VAL A 446 -20.28 -13.04 11.90
CA VAL A 446 -19.91 -14.46 11.76
C VAL A 446 -19.67 -15.05 13.15
N PRO A 447 -20.08 -16.32 13.42
CA PRO A 447 -19.81 -16.99 14.69
C PRO A 447 -18.31 -17.00 15.03
N ALA A 448 -17.98 -16.81 16.31
CA ALA A 448 -16.59 -16.74 16.76
C ALA A 448 -15.77 -18.01 16.46
N ASP A 449 -16.41 -19.16 16.43
CA ASP A 449 -15.80 -20.47 16.16
C ASP A 449 -15.91 -20.91 14.68
N ASP A 450 -16.35 -20.01 13.80
CA ASP A 450 -16.41 -20.30 12.36
C ASP A 450 -14.97 -20.43 11.79
N PRO A 451 -14.67 -21.50 11.05
CA PRO A 451 -13.34 -21.70 10.47
C PRO A 451 -12.88 -20.53 9.57
N VAL A 452 -13.80 -19.90 8.86
CA VAL A 452 -13.49 -18.76 7.99
C VAL A 452 -13.12 -17.52 8.81
N PHE A 453 -13.81 -17.29 9.95
CA PHE A 453 -13.45 -16.21 10.86
C PHE A 453 -12.09 -16.46 11.53
N LEU A 454 -11.77 -17.71 11.89
CA LEU A 454 -10.44 -18.07 12.40
C LEU A 454 -9.34 -17.87 11.35
N GLU A 455 -9.66 -18.08 10.07
CA GLU A 455 -8.75 -17.74 8.98
C GLU A 455 -8.54 -16.23 8.86
N ASP A 456 -9.60 -15.42 8.98
CA ASP A 456 -9.48 -13.95 8.98
C ASP A 456 -8.55 -13.46 10.11
N GLN A 457 -8.71 -14.00 11.31
CA GLN A 457 -7.86 -13.70 12.46
C GLN A 457 -6.40 -14.17 12.24
N HIS A 458 -6.21 -15.33 11.62
CA HIS A 458 -4.89 -15.84 11.27
C HIS A 458 -4.17 -14.90 10.28
N GLN A 459 -4.85 -14.46 9.23
CA GLN A 459 -4.29 -13.53 8.25
C GLN A 459 -4.00 -12.15 8.88
N LEU A 460 -4.86 -11.66 9.78
CA LEU A 460 -4.59 -10.43 10.53
C LEU A 460 -3.33 -10.57 11.39
N ALA A 461 -3.16 -11.69 12.10
CA ALA A 461 -1.97 -11.92 12.92
C ALA A 461 -0.68 -11.91 12.10
N ARG A 462 -0.69 -12.45 10.87
CA ARG A 462 0.42 -12.35 9.93
C ARG A 462 0.73 -10.91 9.56
N THR A 463 -0.29 -10.09 9.26
CA THR A 463 -0.09 -8.68 8.90
C THR A 463 0.42 -7.84 10.08
N LEU A 464 -0.01 -8.14 11.31
CA LEU A 464 0.47 -7.50 12.54
C LEU A 464 1.97 -7.78 12.75
N PHE A 465 2.42 -9.00 12.50
CA PHE A 465 3.83 -9.36 12.58
C PHE A 465 4.70 -8.46 11.68
N TRP A 466 4.27 -8.22 10.42
CA TRP A 466 4.95 -7.34 9.49
C TRP A 466 4.77 -5.84 9.79
N ALA A 467 3.78 -5.49 10.59
CA ALA A 467 3.57 -4.12 11.08
C ALA A 467 4.34 -3.79 12.36
N ASP A 468 5.26 -4.67 12.79
CA ASP A 468 6.08 -4.56 14.02
C ASP A 468 5.26 -4.65 15.34
N ASP A 469 4.00 -5.06 15.27
CA ASP A 469 3.18 -5.32 16.46
C ASP A 469 3.25 -6.81 16.85
N HIS A 470 4.44 -7.22 17.27
CA HIS A 470 4.73 -8.62 17.57
C HIS A 470 3.91 -9.17 18.75
N ASP A 471 3.64 -8.36 19.76
CA ASP A 471 2.86 -8.78 20.93
C ASP A 471 1.41 -9.09 20.56
N ALA A 472 0.77 -8.22 19.76
CA ALA A 472 -0.57 -8.46 19.25
C ALA A 472 -0.61 -9.66 18.31
N ALA A 473 0.38 -9.80 17.42
CA ALA A 473 0.50 -10.94 16.50
C ALA A 473 0.58 -12.27 17.26
N ILE A 474 1.46 -12.39 18.26
CA ILE A 474 1.64 -13.59 19.08
C ILE A 474 0.36 -13.92 19.87
N SER A 475 -0.24 -12.89 20.49
CA SER A 475 -1.47 -13.08 21.24
C SER A 475 -2.58 -13.63 20.36
N LEU A 476 -2.76 -13.05 19.17
CA LEU A 476 -3.79 -13.48 18.23
C LEU A 476 -3.50 -14.87 17.64
N HIS A 477 -2.24 -15.18 17.30
CA HIS A 477 -1.87 -16.52 16.83
C HIS A 477 -2.12 -17.59 17.90
N ARG A 478 -1.84 -17.33 19.19
CA ARG A 478 -2.14 -18.25 20.30
C ARG A 478 -3.65 -18.49 20.45
N GLU A 479 -4.44 -17.43 20.35
CA GLU A 479 -5.91 -17.54 20.42
C GLU A 479 -6.43 -18.40 19.26
N VAL A 480 -6.02 -18.08 18.03
CA VAL A 480 -6.44 -18.83 16.83
C VAL A 480 -6.01 -20.29 16.91
N LEU A 481 -4.76 -20.55 17.30
CA LEU A 481 -4.26 -21.93 17.46
C LEU A 481 -5.12 -22.73 18.45
N THR A 482 -5.37 -22.18 19.64
CA THR A 482 -6.17 -22.85 20.67
C THR A 482 -7.60 -23.15 20.19
N ARG A 483 -8.23 -22.23 19.45
CA ARG A 483 -9.57 -22.43 18.89
C ARG A 483 -9.57 -23.46 17.76
N ARG A 484 -8.60 -23.39 16.83
CA ARG A 484 -8.45 -24.37 15.74
C ARG A 484 -8.23 -25.79 16.27
N GLU A 485 -7.42 -25.95 17.32
CA GLU A 485 -7.24 -27.23 18.00
C GLU A 485 -8.56 -27.84 18.50
N ARG A 486 -9.37 -27.01 19.14
CA ARG A 486 -10.67 -27.44 19.69
C ARG A 486 -11.68 -27.81 18.61
N ILE A 487 -11.68 -27.08 17.49
CA ILE A 487 -12.74 -27.16 16.47
C ILE A 487 -12.34 -28.10 15.32
N LEU A 488 -11.11 -27.97 14.83
CA LEU A 488 -10.61 -28.68 13.65
C LEU A 488 -9.76 -29.92 14.04
N GLY A 489 -9.32 -29.97 15.31
CA GLY A 489 -8.39 -30.99 15.79
C GLY A 489 -6.92 -30.59 15.65
N ALA A 490 -6.07 -31.30 16.39
CA ALA A 490 -4.63 -31.01 16.50
C ALA A 490 -3.86 -31.21 15.19
N ASP A 491 -4.27 -32.15 14.35
CA ASP A 491 -3.61 -32.53 13.10
C ASP A 491 -4.26 -31.90 11.85
N SER A 492 -5.23 -30.97 12.03
CA SER A 492 -5.75 -30.23 10.89
C SER A 492 -4.65 -29.36 10.24
N PRO A 493 -4.56 -29.33 8.89
CA PRO A 493 -3.59 -28.49 8.19
C PRO A 493 -3.59 -27.02 8.65
N ASP A 494 -4.76 -26.45 8.91
CA ASP A 494 -4.90 -25.07 9.38
C ASP A 494 -4.41 -24.86 10.82
N THR A 495 -4.60 -25.88 11.68
CA THR A 495 -4.05 -25.88 13.04
C THR A 495 -2.53 -25.93 13.01
N LEU A 496 -1.97 -26.80 12.19
CA LEU A 496 -0.52 -26.95 12.02
C LEU A 496 0.11 -25.70 11.38
N ARG A 497 -0.60 -25.02 10.47
CA ARG A 497 -0.18 -23.74 9.92
C ARG A 497 -0.14 -22.65 11.00
N SER A 498 -1.15 -22.57 11.88
CA SER A 498 -1.14 -21.61 12.99
C SER A 498 0.00 -21.87 13.99
N ALA A 499 0.31 -23.13 14.25
CA ALA A 499 1.46 -23.48 15.10
C ALA A 499 2.80 -23.06 14.45
N HIS A 500 2.93 -23.28 13.14
CA HIS A 500 4.11 -22.87 12.39
C HIS A 500 4.31 -21.34 12.40
N GLU A 501 3.26 -20.55 12.20
CA GLU A 501 3.35 -19.08 12.23
C GLU A 501 3.62 -18.54 13.64
N LEU A 502 3.05 -19.13 14.68
CA LEU A 502 3.32 -18.74 16.06
C LEU A 502 4.81 -18.90 16.44
N PHE A 503 5.50 -19.85 15.84
CA PHE A 503 6.93 -20.08 16.06
C PHE A 503 7.73 -18.80 15.82
N PHE A 504 7.51 -18.07 14.74
CA PHE A 504 8.31 -16.89 14.41
C PHE A 504 8.23 -15.81 15.50
N GLY A 505 7.05 -15.54 16.03
CA GLY A 505 6.87 -14.59 17.13
C GLY A 505 7.60 -15.03 18.40
N LEU A 506 7.48 -16.32 18.78
CA LEU A 506 8.15 -16.87 19.96
C LEU A 506 9.68 -16.87 19.80
N TYR A 507 10.16 -17.15 18.58
CA TYR A 507 11.58 -17.13 18.25
C TYR A 507 12.17 -15.73 18.41
N LEU A 508 11.47 -14.69 17.93
CA LEU A 508 11.88 -13.29 18.07
C LEU A 508 11.90 -12.81 19.52
N LEU A 509 10.94 -13.26 20.34
CA LEU A 509 10.91 -12.96 21.77
C LEU A 509 12.02 -13.69 22.58
N GLY A 510 12.74 -14.62 21.96
CA GLY A 510 13.74 -15.44 22.66
C GLY A 510 13.15 -16.51 23.58
N ASP A 511 11.83 -16.79 23.47
CA ASP A 511 11.21 -17.91 24.21
C ASP A 511 11.46 -19.24 23.49
N TRP A 512 12.74 -19.61 23.47
CA TRP A 512 13.23 -20.80 22.77
C TRP A 512 12.49 -22.09 23.15
N PRO A 513 12.19 -22.36 24.46
CA PRO A 513 11.43 -23.54 24.83
C PRO A 513 10.00 -23.58 24.31
N ALA A 514 9.32 -22.43 24.22
CA ALA A 514 7.98 -22.38 23.64
C ALA A 514 8.03 -22.48 22.12
N ALA A 515 9.00 -21.83 21.48
CA ALA A 515 9.24 -21.94 20.04
C ALA A 515 9.51 -23.40 19.62
N GLU A 516 10.38 -24.11 20.34
CA GLU A 516 10.70 -25.52 20.09
C GLU A 516 9.43 -26.38 20.16
N ARG A 517 8.70 -26.34 21.29
CA ARG A 517 7.47 -27.13 21.43
C ARG A 517 6.46 -26.88 20.30
N THR A 518 6.34 -25.63 19.91
CA THR A 518 5.37 -25.19 18.89
C THR A 518 5.75 -25.68 17.50
N ILE A 519 7.03 -25.51 17.11
CA ILE A 519 7.49 -25.94 15.79
C ILE A 519 7.65 -27.45 15.67
N ARG A 520 8.06 -28.15 16.75
CA ARG A 520 8.10 -29.62 16.80
C ARG A 520 6.72 -30.22 16.56
N ARG A 521 5.72 -29.68 17.22
CA ARG A 521 4.33 -30.07 17.01
C ARG A 521 3.87 -29.86 15.56
N ALA A 522 4.20 -28.71 14.96
CA ALA A 522 3.87 -28.43 13.56
C ALA A 522 4.60 -29.42 12.62
N ALA A 523 5.87 -29.69 12.86
CA ALA A 523 6.69 -30.61 12.05
C ALA A 523 6.15 -32.04 12.11
N GLU A 524 5.95 -32.58 13.32
CA GLU A 524 5.44 -33.93 13.52
C GLU A 524 4.00 -34.11 12.99
N GLY A 525 3.15 -33.10 13.17
CA GLY A 525 1.79 -33.13 12.64
C GLY A 525 1.78 -33.09 11.11
N ARG A 526 2.58 -32.23 10.50
CA ARG A 526 2.73 -32.16 9.04
C ARG A 526 3.31 -33.45 8.47
N GLU A 527 4.28 -34.06 9.15
CA GLU A 527 4.83 -35.36 8.74
C GLU A 527 3.78 -36.47 8.73
N ARG A 528 2.90 -36.55 9.76
CA ARG A 528 1.78 -37.51 9.80
C ARG A 528 0.75 -37.29 8.71
N VAL A 529 0.44 -36.02 8.37
CA VAL A 529 -0.67 -35.68 7.47
C VAL A 529 -0.22 -35.53 6.01
N LEU A 530 0.95 -34.92 5.78
CA LEU A 530 1.46 -34.58 4.46
C LEU A 530 2.60 -35.52 4.00
N GLY A 531 3.21 -36.21 4.94
CA GLY A 531 4.41 -37.04 4.69
C GLY A 531 5.74 -36.32 4.87
N GLU A 532 6.81 -37.11 5.01
CA GLU A 532 8.17 -36.61 5.30
C GLU A 532 8.74 -35.68 4.23
N GLY A 533 8.42 -35.92 2.96
CA GLY A 533 8.97 -35.20 1.81
C GLY A 533 8.15 -33.98 1.39
N HIS A 534 7.06 -33.66 2.09
CA HIS A 534 6.27 -32.48 1.73
C HIS A 534 7.04 -31.18 2.04
N PRO A 535 7.03 -30.16 1.16
CA PRO A 535 7.75 -28.89 1.37
C PRO A 535 7.49 -28.26 2.73
N ASP A 536 6.24 -28.22 3.19
CA ASP A 536 5.89 -27.63 4.49
C ASP A 536 6.42 -28.47 5.68
N THR A 537 6.49 -29.79 5.56
CA THR A 537 7.09 -30.66 6.57
C THR A 537 8.57 -30.36 6.69
N LEU A 538 9.27 -30.35 5.56
CA LEU A 538 10.71 -30.07 5.50
C LEU A 538 11.03 -28.67 6.03
N HIS A 539 10.21 -27.67 5.70
CA HIS A 539 10.36 -26.31 6.22
C HIS A 539 10.22 -26.26 7.75
N SER A 540 9.16 -26.88 8.31
CA SER A 540 8.98 -26.92 9.77
C SER A 540 10.10 -27.66 10.48
N ARG A 541 10.61 -28.76 9.92
CA ARG A 541 11.76 -29.49 10.46
C ARG A 541 13.05 -28.67 10.38
N GLY A 542 13.23 -27.86 9.33
CA GLY A 542 14.35 -26.91 9.22
C GLY A 542 14.35 -25.89 10.35
N LEU A 543 13.20 -25.26 10.63
CA LEU A 543 13.03 -24.32 11.74
C LEU A 543 13.22 -25.00 13.11
N LEU A 544 12.79 -26.27 13.24
CA LEU A 544 13.08 -27.06 14.45
C LEU A 544 14.58 -27.23 14.65
N ALA A 545 15.34 -27.57 13.61
CA ALA A 545 16.79 -27.66 13.68
C ALA A 545 17.44 -26.33 14.10
N GLU A 546 16.94 -25.19 13.62
CA GLU A 546 17.45 -23.87 14.00
C GLU A 546 17.23 -23.55 15.48
N VAL A 547 16.05 -23.84 16.04
CA VAL A 547 15.78 -23.56 17.45
C VAL A 547 16.52 -24.53 18.40
N LEU A 548 16.75 -25.77 17.96
CA LEU A 548 17.55 -26.75 18.71
C LEU A 548 19.00 -26.28 18.94
N CYS A 549 19.57 -25.51 18.02
CA CYS A 549 20.86 -24.84 18.22
C CYS A 549 20.83 -23.90 19.44
N ARG A 550 19.71 -23.23 19.69
CA ARG A 550 19.56 -22.26 20.79
C ARG A 550 19.39 -22.93 22.16
N ILE A 551 18.79 -24.10 22.19
CA ILE A 551 18.59 -24.89 23.45
C ILE A 551 19.64 -25.91 23.72
N GLY A 552 20.57 -26.16 22.78
CA GLY A 552 21.78 -26.96 22.99
C GLY A 552 21.65 -28.46 22.80
N ASP A 553 20.60 -28.97 22.15
CA ASP A 553 20.47 -30.37 21.78
C ASP A 553 21.19 -30.67 20.45
N GLN A 554 22.50 -30.83 20.53
CA GLN A 554 23.39 -30.96 19.37
C GLN A 554 23.20 -32.26 18.59
N GLU A 555 22.95 -33.40 19.27
CA GLU A 555 22.83 -34.71 18.62
C GLU A 555 21.54 -34.76 17.76
N GLU A 556 20.41 -34.40 18.35
CA GLU A 556 19.14 -34.35 17.62
C GLU A 556 19.20 -33.38 16.45
N ASN A 557 19.80 -32.21 16.65
CA ASN A 557 19.94 -31.19 15.67
C ASN A 557 20.72 -31.63 14.43
N VAL A 558 21.90 -32.22 14.61
CA VAL A 558 22.70 -32.74 13.48
C VAL A 558 21.92 -33.79 12.70
N ARG A 559 21.26 -34.73 13.41
CA ARG A 559 20.46 -35.80 12.79
C ARG A 559 19.30 -35.19 11.94
N ILE A 560 18.51 -34.27 12.49
CA ILE A 560 17.40 -33.63 11.76
C ILE A 560 17.93 -32.88 10.53
N SER A 561 19.00 -32.10 10.66
CA SER A 561 19.56 -31.33 9.56
C SER A 561 20.08 -32.21 8.42
N GLU A 562 20.59 -33.39 8.72
CA GLU A 562 21.02 -34.38 7.74
C GLU A 562 19.82 -35.02 7.02
N GLU A 563 18.83 -35.51 7.78
CA GLU A 563 17.61 -36.11 7.24
C GLU A 563 16.84 -35.16 6.30
N ILE A 564 16.63 -33.87 6.69
CA ILE A 564 15.92 -32.93 5.82
C ILE A 564 16.68 -32.65 4.53
N CYS A 565 18.01 -32.61 4.57
CA CYS A 565 18.85 -32.44 3.38
C CYS A 565 18.67 -33.61 2.40
N GLU A 566 18.82 -34.86 2.92
CA GLU A 566 18.70 -36.06 2.11
C GLU A 566 17.26 -36.21 1.52
N VAL A 567 16.24 -36.00 2.34
CA VAL A 567 14.85 -36.13 1.88
C VAL A 567 14.50 -35.05 0.87
N SER A 568 14.89 -33.80 1.10
CA SER A 568 14.60 -32.71 0.18
C SER A 568 15.30 -32.89 -1.17
N GLU A 569 16.55 -33.34 -1.19
CA GLU A 569 17.30 -33.61 -2.42
C GLU A 569 16.67 -34.77 -3.22
N ARG A 570 16.28 -35.85 -2.52
CA ARG A 570 15.66 -37.04 -3.12
C ARG A 570 14.28 -36.74 -3.71
N VAL A 571 13.45 -35.94 -3.03
CA VAL A 571 12.03 -35.74 -3.38
C VAL A 571 11.81 -34.54 -4.26
N LEU A 572 12.50 -33.42 -3.96
CA LEU A 572 12.30 -32.13 -4.64
C LEU A 572 13.38 -31.80 -5.66
N GLY A 573 14.56 -32.47 -5.57
CA GLY A 573 15.72 -32.19 -6.40
C GLY A 573 16.60 -31.05 -5.84
N ALA A 574 17.85 -31.00 -6.31
CA ALA A 574 18.88 -30.10 -5.78
C ALA A 574 18.60 -28.60 -5.99
N GLU A 575 17.84 -28.25 -7.01
CA GLU A 575 17.55 -26.82 -7.35
C GLU A 575 16.24 -26.31 -6.72
N HIS A 576 15.53 -27.13 -6.00
CA HIS A 576 14.30 -26.67 -5.34
C HIS A 576 14.62 -25.71 -4.17
N PRO A 577 13.90 -24.59 -3.99
CA PRO A 577 14.17 -23.62 -2.93
C PRO A 577 14.25 -24.22 -1.52
N ILE A 578 13.39 -25.19 -1.21
CA ILE A 578 13.42 -25.92 0.08
C ILE A 578 14.69 -26.75 0.23
N THR A 579 15.19 -27.39 -0.84
CA THR A 579 16.45 -28.16 -0.78
C THR A 579 17.64 -27.24 -0.51
N ILE A 580 17.67 -26.09 -1.17
CA ILE A 580 18.71 -25.07 -0.95
C ILE A 580 18.65 -24.56 0.50
N SER A 581 17.46 -24.25 1.02
CA SER A 581 17.25 -23.83 2.40
C SER A 581 17.67 -24.94 3.40
N SER A 582 17.28 -26.19 3.15
CA SER A 582 17.69 -27.33 3.99
C SER A 582 19.23 -27.53 4.03
N THR A 583 19.88 -27.31 2.87
CA THR A 583 21.34 -27.37 2.75
C THR A 583 22.00 -26.23 3.54
N LEU A 584 21.42 -25.05 3.54
CA LEU A 584 21.87 -23.92 4.35
C LEU A 584 21.68 -24.19 5.84
N THR A 585 20.52 -24.73 6.24
CA THR A 585 20.26 -25.14 7.64
C THR A 585 21.29 -26.19 8.10
N ARG A 586 21.63 -27.15 7.26
CA ARG A 586 22.70 -28.13 7.59
C ARG A 586 24.06 -27.46 7.81
N ALA A 587 24.44 -26.51 6.94
CA ALA A 587 25.65 -25.73 7.11
C ALA A 587 25.64 -24.93 8.42
N PHE A 588 24.52 -24.32 8.74
CA PHE A 588 24.31 -23.59 9.99
C PHE A 588 24.52 -24.52 11.21
N VAL A 589 23.83 -25.64 11.25
CA VAL A 589 23.89 -26.58 12.36
C VAL A 589 25.32 -27.11 12.58
N LEU A 590 26.00 -27.52 11.50
CA LEU A 590 27.37 -28.06 11.59
C LEU A 590 28.37 -27.02 12.11
N ASP A 591 28.22 -25.74 11.71
CA ASP A 591 29.06 -24.65 12.20
C ASP A 591 28.81 -24.36 13.69
N GLU A 592 27.55 -24.29 14.13
CA GLU A 592 27.16 -24.02 15.51
C GLU A 592 27.61 -25.16 16.49
N VAL A 593 27.66 -26.41 16.02
CA VAL A 593 28.20 -27.55 16.84
C VAL A 593 29.71 -27.66 16.76
N GLY A 594 30.41 -26.68 16.17
CA GLY A 594 31.89 -26.67 16.12
C GLY A 594 32.50 -27.58 15.08
N ARG A 595 31.77 -27.91 13.99
CA ARG A 595 32.24 -28.74 12.87
C ARG A 595 32.33 -27.93 11.55
N PRO A 596 33.11 -26.83 11.48
CA PRO A 596 33.16 -25.98 10.31
C PRO A 596 33.71 -26.68 9.06
N ALA A 597 34.58 -27.68 9.23
CA ALA A 597 35.11 -28.49 8.11
C ALA A 597 34.02 -29.30 7.40
N ASP A 598 33.02 -29.78 8.12
CA ASP A 598 31.87 -30.48 7.55
C ASP A 598 30.82 -29.51 7.00
N ALA A 599 30.76 -28.27 7.52
CA ALA A 599 29.84 -27.23 7.12
C ALA A 599 30.20 -26.57 5.78
N GLU A 600 31.48 -26.54 5.38
CA GLU A 600 31.95 -25.84 4.18
C GLU A 600 31.27 -26.33 2.90
N GLY A 601 31.23 -27.67 2.71
CA GLY A 601 30.60 -28.25 1.53
C GLY A 601 29.11 -27.85 1.35
N PRO A 602 28.27 -28.06 2.37
CA PRO A 602 26.89 -27.59 2.36
C PRO A 602 26.76 -26.08 2.16
N ALA A 603 27.57 -25.25 2.83
CA ALA A 603 27.50 -23.79 2.69
C ALA A 603 27.81 -23.33 1.24
N ARG A 604 28.83 -23.90 0.59
CA ARG A 604 29.17 -23.60 -0.80
C ARG A 604 28.02 -24.02 -1.76
N ARG A 605 27.47 -25.25 -1.58
CA ARG A 605 26.34 -25.71 -2.39
C ARG A 605 25.08 -24.83 -2.24
N ALA A 606 24.77 -24.42 -1.01
CA ALA A 606 23.64 -23.54 -0.77
C ALA A 606 23.82 -22.19 -1.47
N LEU A 607 25.00 -21.57 -1.37
CA LEU A 607 25.31 -20.31 -2.04
C LEU A 607 25.22 -20.42 -3.57
N GLU A 608 25.84 -21.46 -4.13
CA GLU A 608 25.81 -21.70 -5.58
C GLU A 608 24.39 -21.95 -6.10
N GLY A 609 23.61 -22.77 -5.39
CA GLY A 609 22.22 -23.04 -5.69
C GLY A 609 21.36 -21.75 -5.64
N CYS A 610 21.51 -20.94 -4.59
CA CYS A 610 20.82 -19.67 -4.47
C CYS A 610 21.16 -18.71 -5.61
N ARG A 611 22.45 -18.52 -5.92
CA ARG A 611 22.88 -17.63 -7.01
C ARG A 611 22.32 -18.04 -8.36
N ARG A 612 22.24 -19.35 -8.62
CA ARG A 612 21.70 -19.88 -9.89
C ARG A 612 20.20 -19.75 -10.01
N VAL A 613 19.45 -20.03 -8.93
CA VAL A 613 17.97 -20.07 -8.95
C VAL A 613 17.37 -18.68 -8.74
N HIS A 614 17.92 -17.89 -7.83
CA HIS A 614 17.34 -16.63 -7.37
C HIS A 614 18.16 -15.38 -7.73
N GLY A 615 19.42 -15.54 -8.15
CA GLY A 615 20.34 -14.43 -8.40
C GLY A 615 21.08 -13.96 -7.14
N GLU A 616 22.11 -13.14 -7.38
CA GLU A 616 23.06 -12.71 -6.30
C GLU A 616 22.42 -11.76 -5.28
N GLN A 617 21.43 -10.99 -5.67
CA GLN A 617 20.79 -10.00 -4.80
C GLN A 617 19.64 -10.57 -3.98
N HIS A 618 19.31 -11.84 -4.14
CA HIS A 618 18.24 -12.46 -3.38
C HIS A 618 18.67 -12.65 -1.91
N TRP A 619 17.74 -12.41 -0.97
CA TRP A 619 18.03 -12.48 0.47
C TRP A 619 18.66 -13.82 0.90
N LEU A 620 18.20 -14.93 0.32
CA LEU A 620 18.72 -16.28 0.62
C LEU A 620 20.16 -16.46 0.11
N ALA A 621 20.55 -15.85 -1.02
CA ALA A 621 21.91 -15.85 -1.51
C ALA A 621 22.83 -15.07 -0.56
N MET A 622 22.38 -13.92 -0.07
CA MET A 622 23.11 -13.14 0.93
C MET A 622 23.24 -13.87 2.27
N ALA A 623 22.18 -14.56 2.72
CA ALA A 623 22.24 -15.40 3.93
C ALA A 623 23.23 -16.55 3.77
N SER A 624 23.22 -17.21 2.60
CA SER A 624 24.15 -18.31 2.30
C SER A 624 25.60 -17.81 2.20
N ALA A 625 25.85 -16.66 1.60
CA ALA A 625 27.19 -16.06 1.53
C ALA A 625 27.70 -15.66 2.92
N ASN A 626 26.83 -15.05 3.75
CA ASN A 626 27.18 -14.74 5.13
C ASN A 626 27.51 -16.02 5.93
N ARG A 627 26.72 -17.07 5.79
CA ARG A 627 27.01 -18.37 6.47
C ARG A 627 28.33 -18.95 6.01
N LEU A 628 28.60 -18.94 4.70
CA LEU A 628 29.89 -19.43 4.20
C LEU A 628 31.05 -18.59 4.74
N ALA A 629 30.92 -17.26 4.83
CA ALA A 629 31.94 -16.40 5.42
C ALA A 629 32.23 -16.79 6.89
N MET A 630 31.22 -17.09 7.69
CA MET A 630 31.37 -17.53 9.08
C MET A 630 32.10 -18.90 9.17
N VAL A 631 31.72 -19.86 8.33
CA VAL A 631 32.36 -21.17 8.25
C VAL A 631 33.83 -21.04 7.84
N LEU A 632 34.13 -20.26 6.80
CA LEU A 632 35.51 -20.00 6.33
C LEU A 632 36.36 -19.32 7.39
N ARG A 633 35.80 -18.39 8.16
CA ARG A 633 36.45 -17.79 9.33
C ARG A 633 36.84 -18.88 10.35
N GLY A 634 35.93 -19.81 10.65
CA GLY A 634 36.20 -20.95 11.56
C GLY A 634 37.28 -21.87 11.03
N LEU A 635 37.47 -21.97 9.72
CA LEU A 635 38.52 -22.76 9.07
C LEU A 635 39.85 -22.01 8.90
N GLY A 636 39.92 -20.74 9.27
CA GLY A 636 41.12 -19.91 9.07
C GLY A 636 41.37 -19.45 7.63
N GLN A 637 40.32 -19.51 6.75
CA GLN A 637 40.37 -19.03 5.37
C GLN A 637 39.89 -17.57 5.31
N TRP A 638 40.65 -16.66 5.90
CA TRP A 638 40.21 -15.31 6.24
C TRP A 638 40.01 -14.39 5.02
N GLU A 639 40.87 -14.57 3.98
CA GLU A 639 40.79 -13.74 2.75
C GLU A 639 39.46 -13.97 2.02
N GLU A 640 39.08 -15.24 1.83
CA GLU A 640 37.82 -15.58 1.17
C GLU A 640 36.61 -15.20 2.04
N ALA A 641 36.69 -15.41 3.35
CA ALA A 641 35.67 -15.02 4.31
C ALA A 641 35.41 -13.50 4.26
N GLN A 642 36.48 -12.71 4.22
CA GLN A 642 36.38 -11.24 4.14
C GLN A 642 35.78 -10.80 2.83
N GLN A 643 36.24 -11.34 1.70
CA GLN A 643 35.70 -10.99 0.38
C GLN A 643 34.19 -11.22 0.33
N LEU A 644 33.71 -12.39 0.76
CA LEU A 644 32.28 -12.70 0.80
C LEU A 644 31.51 -11.77 1.74
N ALA A 645 32.05 -11.47 2.92
CA ALA A 645 31.42 -10.58 3.87
C ALA A 645 31.35 -9.13 3.34
N GLU A 646 32.37 -8.65 2.63
CA GLU A 646 32.39 -7.33 2.00
C GLU A 646 31.42 -7.25 0.82
N GLU A 647 31.29 -8.30 -0.01
CA GLU A 647 30.28 -8.41 -1.05
C GLU A 647 28.86 -8.30 -0.45
N VAL A 648 28.57 -9.09 0.60
CA VAL A 648 27.28 -9.03 1.29
C VAL A 648 27.03 -7.67 1.93
N LEU A 649 28.06 -7.06 2.55
CA LEU A 649 27.96 -5.73 3.14
C LEU A 649 27.58 -4.68 2.11
N GLY A 650 28.26 -4.66 0.96
CA GLY A 650 27.98 -3.71 -0.12
C GLY A 650 26.53 -3.79 -0.62
N VAL A 651 26.04 -5.03 -0.83
CA VAL A 651 24.64 -5.25 -1.25
C VAL A 651 23.66 -4.81 -0.15
N ARG A 652 23.89 -5.21 1.11
CA ARG A 652 23.01 -4.85 2.23
C ARG A 652 23.00 -3.36 2.52
N GLN A 653 24.15 -2.68 2.44
CA GLN A 653 24.21 -1.24 2.61
C GLN A 653 23.39 -0.49 1.53
N SER A 654 23.49 -0.94 0.28
CA SER A 654 22.70 -0.33 -0.82
C SER A 654 21.21 -0.60 -0.69
N MET A 655 20.81 -1.80 -0.25
CA MET A 655 19.40 -2.22 -0.18
C MET A 655 18.70 -1.79 1.11
N LEU A 656 19.39 -1.90 2.23
CA LEU A 656 18.79 -1.81 3.57
C LEU A 656 19.27 -0.58 4.35
N GLY A 657 20.43 -0.02 3.97
CA GLY A 657 21.10 1.06 4.69
C GLY A 657 22.12 0.57 5.75
N ASP A 658 22.90 1.53 6.27
CA ASP A 658 24.04 1.26 7.17
C ASP A 658 23.61 0.78 8.57
N GLU A 659 22.46 1.18 9.05
CA GLU A 659 21.97 0.92 10.41
C GLU A 659 20.94 -0.22 10.47
N HIS A 660 20.67 -0.89 9.35
CA HIS A 660 19.75 -2.03 9.36
C HIS A 660 20.36 -3.23 10.10
N HIS A 661 19.55 -3.99 10.85
CA HIS A 661 20.03 -5.10 11.69
C HIS A 661 20.87 -6.13 10.91
N LEU A 662 20.44 -6.53 9.69
CA LEU A 662 21.22 -7.45 8.84
C LEU A 662 22.55 -6.85 8.37
N THR A 663 22.63 -5.54 8.17
CA THR A 663 23.86 -4.83 7.84
C THR A 663 24.81 -4.79 9.03
N LEU A 664 24.26 -4.55 10.22
CA LEU A 664 25.04 -4.56 11.47
C LEU A 664 25.61 -5.96 11.79
N LEU A 665 24.84 -7.03 11.56
CA LEU A 665 25.32 -8.40 11.73
C LEU A 665 26.54 -8.72 10.87
N ILE A 666 26.54 -8.31 9.58
CA ILE A 666 27.72 -8.56 8.72
C ILE A 666 28.91 -7.67 9.09
N ARG A 667 28.68 -6.46 9.60
CA ARG A 667 29.74 -5.60 10.15
C ARG A 667 30.38 -6.22 11.39
N ILE A 668 29.59 -6.81 12.28
CA ILE A 668 30.11 -7.58 13.44
C ILE A 668 30.96 -8.75 12.95
N GLU A 669 30.51 -9.48 11.93
CA GLU A 669 31.27 -10.59 11.38
C GLU A 669 32.61 -10.13 10.76
N LEU A 670 32.64 -9.00 10.06
CA LEU A 670 33.89 -8.40 9.56
C LEU A 670 34.87 -8.03 10.69
N VAL A 671 34.39 -7.59 11.84
CA VAL A 671 35.20 -7.36 13.04
C VAL A 671 35.80 -8.67 13.53
N ARG A 672 35.03 -9.76 13.60
CA ARG A 672 35.49 -11.08 14.00
C ARG A 672 36.51 -11.67 13.01
N ILE A 673 36.29 -11.50 11.70
CA ILE A 673 37.24 -11.93 10.67
C ILE A 673 38.56 -11.17 10.80
N ALA A 674 38.54 -9.84 10.93
CA ALA A 674 39.75 -9.04 11.10
C ALA A 674 40.56 -9.43 12.36
N PHE A 675 39.83 -9.71 13.46
CA PHE A 675 40.45 -10.18 14.72
C PHE A 675 41.19 -11.50 14.53
N VAL A 676 40.53 -12.54 13.99
CA VAL A 676 41.16 -13.85 13.82
C VAL A 676 42.25 -13.86 12.75
N ALA A 677 42.19 -12.93 11.80
CA ALA A 677 43.24 -12.71 10.81
C ALA A 677 44.47 -11.95 11.35
N GLY A 678 44.46 -11.57 12.63
CA GLY A 678 45.58 -10.88 13.28
C GLY A 678 45.64 -9.37 12.96
N ARG A 679 44.61 -8.79 12.31
CA ARG A 679 44.55 -7.38 11.92
C ARG A 679 43.88 -6.54 13.02
N MET A 680 44.58 -6.40 14.16
CA MET A 680 44.04 -5.85 15.39
C MET A 680 43.58 -4.40 15.26
N GLU A 681 44.38 -3.55 14.60
CA GLU A 681 44.03 -2.14 14.40
C GLU A 681 42.71 -1.97 13.59
N GLU A 682 42.56 -2.76 12.53
CA GLU A 682 41.36 -2.80 11.70
C GLU A 682 40.16 -3.30 12.51
N ALA A 683 40.32 -4.38 13.28
CA ALA A 683 39.30 -4.96 14.12
C ALA A 683 38.77 -3.94 15.17
N VAL A 684 39.68 -3.22 15.82
CA VAL A 684 39.36 -2.19 16.83
C VAL A 684 38.63 -1.03 16.18
N GLN A 685 39.10 -0.53 15.05
CA GLN A 685 38.44 0.60 14.34
C GLN A 685 37.03 0.20 13.91
N LYS A 686 36.89 -0.87 13.11
CA LYS A 686 35.57 -1.37 12.65
C LYS A 686 34.64 -1.70 13.81
N GLY A 687 35.18 -2.27 14.88
CA GLY A 687 34.43 -2.62 16.08
C GLY A 687 33.83 -1.42 16.80
N ARG A 688 34.59 -0.32 16.95
CA ARG A 688 34.10 0.92 17.58
C ARG A 688 33.00 1.59 16.74
N GLU A 689 33.17 1.65 15.43
CA GLU A 689 32.17 2.21 14.51
C GLU A 689 30.87 1.37 14.55
N THR A 690 30.99 0.03 14.51
CA THR A 690 29.86 -0.87 14.53
C THR A 690 29.14 -0.85 15.89
N LEU A 691 29.89 -0.81 17.00
CA LEU A 691 29.30 -0.74 18.35
C LEU A 691 28.51 0.58 18.54
N ALA A 692 29.04 1.70 18.04
CA ALA A 692 28.30 2.96 18.08
C ALA A 692 26.98 2.91 17.32
N ALA A 693 26.94 2.20 16.19
CA ALA A 693 25.71 1.97 15.43
C ALA A 693 24.74 1.01 16.14
N CYS A 694 25.23 -0.11 16.67
CA CYS A 694 24.42 -1.07 17.44
C CYS A 694 23.76 -0.40 18.66
N ARG A 695 24.49 0.45 19.38
CA ARG A 695 23.94 1.19 20.53
C ARG A 695 22.83 2.15 20.15
N ARG A 696 22.93 2.81 19.00
CA ARG A 696 21.88 3.71 18.51
C ARG A 696 20.63 2.95 18.10
N VAL A 697 20.81 1.78 17.48
CA VAL A 697 19.69 1.00 16.90
C VAL A 697 19.02 0.12 17.94
N TYR A 698 19.81 -0.58 18.74
CA TYR A 698 19.30 -1.63 19.64
C TYR A 698 19.34 -1.26 21.13
N GLY A 699 20.16 -0.27 21.52
CA GLY A 699 20.45 0.00 22.94
C GLY A 699 21.60 -0.85 23.51
N GLU A 700 21.92 -0.64 24.78
CA GLU A 700 23.08 -1.26 25.45
C GLU A 700 22.88 -2.76 25.79
N ASP A 701 21.65 -3.15 26.13
CA ASP A 701 21.34 -4.49 26.66
C ASP A 701 20.98 -5.52 25.60
N HIS A 702 20.96 -5.14 24.32
CA HIS A 702 20.59 -6.02 23.23
C HIS A 702 21.73 -6.99 22.88
N GLN A 703 21.40 -8.22 22.50
CA GLN A 703 22.38 -9.30 22.26
C GLN A 703 23.44 -8.91 21.20
N GLU A 704 23.05 -8.29 20.10
CA GLU A 704 23.97 -7.86 19.04
C GLU A 704 24.92 -6.76 19.52
N THR A 705 24.47 -5.87 20.42
CA THR A 705 25.34 -4.86 21.04
C THR A 705 26.37 -5.53 21.95
N ILE A 706 25.93 -6.53 22.74
CA ILE A 706 26.80 -7.31 23.62
C ILE A 706 27.82 -8.14 22.79
N ASP A 707 27.39 -8.75 21.70
CA ASP A 707 28.23 -9.53 20.78
C ASP A 707 29.29 -8.64 20.10
N CYS A 708 28.92 -7.47 19.65
CA CYS A 708 29.84 -6.47 19.08
C CYS A 708 30.85 -6.00 20.12
N LEU A 709 30.38 -5.68 21.33
CA LEU A 709 31.24 -5.28 22.46
C LEU A 709 32.23 -6.38 22.84
N THR A 710 31.80 -7.64 22.83
CA THR A 710 32.64 -8.80 23.13
C THR A 710 33.72 -8.95 22.07
N ALA A 711 33.39 -8.84 20.78
CA ALA A 711 34.36 -8.92 19.70
C ALA A 711 35.40 -7.76 19.77
N LEU A 712 34.92 -6.54 20.06
CA LEU A 712 35.76 -5.34 20.21
C LEU A 712 36.72 -5.50 21.41
N ARG A 713 36.25 -5.93 22.58
CA ARG A 713 37.10 -6.17 23.77
C ARG A 713 38.16 -7.20 23.52
N ALA A 714 37.85 -8.28 22.82
CA ALA A 714 38.82 -9.28 22.42
C ALA A 714 39.93 -8.68 21.53
N ALA A 715 39.54 -7.84 20.56
CA ALA A 715 40.48 -7.16 19.68
C ALA A 715 41.34 -6.12 20.44
N GLU A 716 40.77 -5.34 21.36
CA GLU A 716 41.50 -4.35 22.18
C GLU A 716 42.49 -5.03 23.15
N ALA A 717 42.08 -6.15 23.74
CA ALA A 717 42.98 -6.92 24.65
C ALA A 717 44.17 -7.56 23.91
N ALA A 718 43.97 -7.99 22.66
CA ALA A 718 45.04 -8.56 21.85
C ALA A 718 45.94 -7.50 21.17
N ALA A 719 45.49 -6.24 21.08
CA ALA A 719 46.24 -5.10 20.54
C ALA A 719 47.19 -4.46 21.59
N GLN A 720 46.98 -4.75 22.88
CA GLN A 720 47.83 -4.35 24.02
C GLN A 720 48.98 -5.36 24.26
#